data_e73a6a7846283e8513ccdd90d33b0d14
#
_entry.id   e73a6a7846283e8513ccdd90d33b0d14
#
_cell.length_a   1.000
_cell.length_b   1.000
_cell.length_c   1.000
_cell.angle_alpha   90.00
_cell.angle_beta   90.00
_cell.angle_gamma   90.00
#
_symmetry.space_group_name_H-M   'P 1'
#
loop_
_entity.id
_entity.type
_entity.pdbx_description
1 polymer ?
#
loop_
_entity_poly.entity_id
_entity_poly.type
_entity_poly.pdbx_seq_one_letter_code
_entity_poly.pdbx_strand_id
1 'polypeptide(L)'
;MLFAVLALFTTAGNADTGDSNRVIKATRATVLPVIDGRIGENEWPDATRASGFTDLVTGKPALEPTEAYISYDETFLYVAFKAYDKVPTGIIAREVLRDSRYSGGGDFGDNDSEDYLEVTLDPFLSAKQSDLCRFSVNALSTRSAKISGGRAGKAEWNGDWDAKATKTSAGWDAEMRIPWKTLSFPGGKKNLDFGLNFTRFQYRTRIKSQWSNTTPQQFLNLMGRWSQIEPPKEKHKPSLSLLPYALTTAKETGSQIRTGIDARYTVTPDFTIVSTINPDFATVESAVQTVAFSRAEQFVPERRPFFLEGANYFSAGSFYTFGPLFYSNRIGLFDIGAKAYGKLTPKDTLGFLTAIDFGDRVDTIVRYRHDISATDQIGLFASQSDVAKDNDHSGVVALDGSLRRNKVGLDYQLIKSSGLNGGGGAADLNFSYQDSFNFTSVQLMNAGRNIRSANGLFYFDDFKGFQVYHNWSREWRKGAWRSFSVDFFPSYTWHQDGTPYQRGGGLGVQFDTRSDWRLSTSVNHNMFDAQKDATIRFGITSGATNRFRQIGMELITGQQADKAYRFYAPNVSWRPIKNLDLLYTGGLQQFGGWRRQHILTGNFILSRTRTIGGRILVQEEPGSPATINPYISYREAGERGTETYLLLGAPNNKSFLPQVMVKLVFAR
;
A
#
# COMPACT_ATOMS: atom_id res chain seq x y z
N MET A 1 30.64 16.69 14.29
CA MET A 1 29.71 16.40 13.18
C MET A 1 28.24 16.35 13.62
N LEU A 2 27.90 15.74 14.76
CA LEU A 2 26.51 15.73 15.29
C LEU A 2 25.96 17.14 15.58
N PHE A 3 26.80 18.07 16.08
CA PHE A 3 26.43 19.47 16.33
C PHE A 3 26.18 20.30 15.07
N ALA A 4 26.82 19.98 13.95
CA ALA A 4 26.61 20.68 12.68
C ALA A 4 25.30 20.25 12.01
N VAL A 5 24.84 19.04 12.22
CA VAL A 5 23.54 18.54 11.74
C VAL A 5 22.41 19.18 12.53
N LEU A 6 22.56 19.36 13.86
CA LEU A 6 21.57 20.08 14.67
C LEU A 6 21.43 21.55 14.29
N ALA A 7 22.49 22.20 13.83
CA ALA A 7 22.47 23.62 13.44
C ALA A 7 21.72 23.91 12.12
N LEU A 8 21.58 22.90 11.23
CA LEU A 8 20.76 22.99 10.02
C LEU A 8 19.24 23.00 10.30
N PHE A 9 18.84 22.65 11.51
CA PHE A 9 17.42 22.60 11.92
C PHE A 9 16.85 23.93 12.42
N THR A 10 17.66 24.98 12.56
CA THR A 10 17.23 26.23 13.22
C THR A 10 16.71 27.33 12.29
N THR A 11 16.73 27.15 10.98
CA THR A 11 16.21 28.16 10.01
C THR A 11 14.85 27.79 9.41
N ALA A 12 14.01 27.04 10.11
CA ALA A 12 12.65 26.78 9.67
C ALA A 12 11.79 28.04 9.90
N GLY A 13 11.50 28.76 8.84
CA GLY A 13 10.44 29.74 8.84
C GLY A 13 9.12 29.14 9.31
N ASN A 14 8.33 29.92 10.05
CA ASN A 14 7.00 29.56 10.50
C ASN A 14 6.15 29.07 9.32
N ALA A 15 6.06 27.76 9.12
CA ALA A 15 5.03 27.18 8.27
C ALA A 15 3.72 27.24 9.06
N ASP A 16 2.75 27.88 8.44
CA ASP A 16 1.39 28.02 8.89
C ASP A 16 0.87 26.68 9.41
N THR A 17 0.61 26.60 10.71
CA THR A 17 -0.03 25.43 11.32
C THR A 17 -1.45 25.42 10.80
N GLY A 18 -1.74 24.55 9.83
CA GLY A 18 -3.10 24.34 9.36
C GLY A 18 -4.05 24.16 10.55
N ASP A 19 -5.27 24.63 10.40
CA ASP A 19 -6.31 24.67 11.42
C ASP A 19 -6.64 23.23 11.92
N SER A 20 -5.81 22.74 12.86
CA SER A 20 -5.74 21.33 13.28
C SER A 20 -6.82 20.92 14.29
N ASN A 21 -7.81 21.81 14.57
CA ASN A 21 -8.80 21.58 15.61
C ASN A 21 -10.26 21.62 15.11
N ARG A 22 -10.50 21.21 13.88
CA ARG A 22 -11.87 21.12 13.39
C ARG A 22 -12.61 19.98 14.09
N VAL A 23 -13.68 20.32 14.80
CA VAL A 23 -14.52 19.36 15.51
C VAL A 23 -15.97 19.54 15.06
N ILE A 24 -16.62 18.44 14.70
CA ILE A 24 -18.06 18.40 14.49
C ILE A 24 -18.68 17.36 15.42
N LYS A 25 -19.90 17.68 15.88
CA LYS A 25 -20.66 16.79 16.75
C LYS A 25 -21.40 15.74 15.92
N ALA A 26 -21.43 14.52 16.42
CA ALA A 26 -22.19 13.45 15.80
C ALA A 26 -23.69 13.64 16.06
N THR A 27 -24.49 13.40 15.02
CA THR A 27 -25.96 13.49 15.06
C THR A 27 -26.56 12.21 14.53
N ARG A 28 -27.63 11.74 15.17
CA ARG A 28 -28.40 10.59 14.70
C ARG A 28 -29.36 11.04 13.60
N ALA A 29 -29.45 10.25 12.53
CA ALA A 29 -30.42 10.46 11.48
C ALA A 29 -31.83 10.12 11.99
N THR A 30 -32.75 11.06 11.91
CA THR A 30 -34.20 10.83 12.13
C THR A 30 -34.89 10.47 10.82
N VAL A 31 -34.37 10.98 9.70
CA VAL A 31 -34.76 10.60 8.34
C VAL A 31 -33.61 9.77 7.76
N LEU A 32 -33.92 8.56 7.27
CA LEU A 32 -32.90 7.70 6.66
C LEU A 32 -32.67 8.14 5.20
N PRO A 33 -31.44 8.53 4.83
CA PRO A 33 -31.14 8.94 3.46
C PRO A 33 -31.31 7.79 2.46
N VAL A 34 -31.82 8.11 1.28
CA VAL A 34 -31.89 7.20 0.14
C VAL A 34 -30.61 7.36 -0.68
N ILE A 35 -29.83 6.30 -0.78
CA ILE A 35 -28.52 6.36 -1.47
C ILE A 35 -28.74 6.25 -2.98
N ASP A 36 -29.19 7.35 -3.61
CA ASP A 36 -29.42 7.44 -5.05
C ASP A 36 -28.43 8.35 -5.79
N GLY A 37 -27.58 9.08 -5.04
CA GLY A 37 -26.56 9.99 -5.52
C GLY A 37 -27.08 11.42 -5.75
N ARG A 38 -28.23 11.78 -5.19
CA ARG A 38 -28.83 13.11 -5.23
C ARG A 38 -29.20 13.55 -3.84
N ILE A 39 -28.71 14.67 -3.39
CA ILE A 39 -29.00 15.19 -2.06
C ILE A 39 -30.28 16.02 -2.12
N GLY A 40 -31.40 15.43 -1.69
CA GLY A 40 -32.70 16.07 -1.60
C GLY A 40 -32.76 17.18 -0.54
N GLU A 41 -33.69 18.11 -0.67
CA GLU A 41 -33.82 19.29 0.23
C GLU A 41 -34.08 18.90 1.70
N ASN A 42 -34.85 17.85 1.97
CA ASN A 42 -35.26 17.41 3.32
C ASN A 42 -34.69 16.02 3.69
N GLU A 43 -33.69 15.55 2.99
CA GLU A 43 -33.18 14.19 3.15
C GLU A 43 -32.09 14.08 4.22
N TRP A 44 -31.35 15.16 4.47
CA TRP A 44 -30.24 15.24 5.40
C TRP A 44 -30.46 16.27 6.52
N PRO A 45 -31.66 16.35 7.15
CA PRO A 45 -32.02 17.46 8.07
C PRO A 45 -31.13 17.45 9.33
N ASP A 46 -30.76 16.25 9.81
CA ASP A 46 -30.00 16.08 11.06
C ASP A 46 -28.51 15.95 10.84
N ALA A 47 -28.05 15.88 9.57
CA ALA A 47 -26.66 15.64 9.29
C ALA A 47 -25.79 16.85 9.65
N THR A 48 -24.68 16.59 10.33
CA THR A 48 -23.71 17.65 10.59
C THR A 48 -22.99 18.01 9.30
N ARG A 49 -22.97 19.28 8.96
CA ARG A 49 -22.33 19.81 7.76
C ARG A 49 -20.89 20.21 8.04
N ALA A 50 -19.97 19.77 7.18
CA ALA A 50 -18.58 20.17 7.12
C ALA A 50 -18.32 20.95 5.83
N SER A 51 -17.80 22.17 5.93
CA SER A 51 -17.50 23.05 4.80
C SER A 51 -16.15 23.75 4.99
N GLY A 52 -15.76 24.62 4.06
CA GLY A 52 -14.50 25.36 4.16
C GLY A 52 -13.29 24.48 3.90
N PHE A 53 -13.34 23.61 2.89
CA PHE A 53 -12.21 22.80 2.47
C PHE A 53 -11.03 23.70 2.03
N THR A 54 -9.83 23.25 2.34
CA THR A 54 -8.59 23.94 1.97
C THR A 54 -7.76 23.09 1.00
N ASP A 55 -7.06 23.77 0.10
CA ASP A 55 -6.06 23.16 -0.76
C ASP A 55 -4.93 22.58 0.11
N LEU A 56 -4.68 21.30 -0.04
CA LEU A 56 -3.73 20.54 0.79
C LEU A 56 -2.31 21.12 0.76
N VAL A 57 -1.89 21.67 -0.37
CA VAL A 57 -0.53 22.20 -0.57
C VAL A 57 -0.39 23.64 -0.08
N THR A 58 -1.39 24.48 -0.37
CA THR A 58 -1.27 25.91 -0.07
C THR A 58 -1.91 26.32 1.26
N GLY A 59 -2.71 25.46 1.87
CA GLY A 59 -3.51 25.77 3.07
C GLY A 59 -4.63 26.81 2.83
N LYS A 60 -4.73 27.37 1.62
CA LYS A 60 -5.75 28.37 1.28
C LYS A 60 -7.12 27.71 1.00
N PRO A 61 -8.23 28.46 1.08
CA PRO A 61 -9.53 27.93 0.68
C PRO A 61 -9.48 27.26 -0.70
N ALA A 62 -10.14 26.12 -0.83
CA ALA A 62 -10.21 25.39 -2.09
C ALA A 62 -10.82 26.27 -3.18
N LEU A 63 -10.32 26.16 -4.42
CA LEU A 63 -10.77 26.93 -5.56
C LEU A 63 -12.25 26.68 -5.86
N GLU A 64 -12.68 25.44 -5.73
CA GLU A 64 -14.06 24.99 -5.93
C GLU A 64 -14.60 24.46 -4.59
N PRO A 65 -15.74 25.01 -4.10
CA PRO A 65 -16.30 24.62 -2.81
C PRO A 65 -16.69 23.14 -2.77
N THR A 66 -16.64 22.59 -1.57
CA THR A 66 -17.15 21.26 -1.26
C THR A 66 -17.85 21.32 0.09
N GLU A 67 -18.99 20.69 0.17
CA GLU A 67 -19.73 20.47 1.40
C GLU A 67 -19.82 18.97 1.64
N ALA A 68 -19.59 18.54 2.86
CA ALA A 68 -19.80 17.17 3.30
C ALA A 68 -20.82 17.14 4.44
N TYR A 69 -21.62 16.10 4.47
CA TYR A 69 -22.65 15.86 5.47
C TYR A 69 -22.40 14.50 6.08
N ILE A 70 -22.55 14.38 7.41
CA ILE A 70 -22.37 13.11 8.10
C ILE A 70 -23.43 12.94 9.20
N SER A 71 -24.01 11.77 9.25
CA SER A 71 -24.95 11.32 10.30
C SER A 71 -24.83 9.80 10.47
N TYR A 72 -25.57 9.23 11.42
CA TYR A 72 -25.56 7.78 11.66
C TYR A 72 -26.87 7.32 12.30
N ASP A 73 -27.15 6.01 12.20
CA ASP A 73 -28.18 5.31 12.97
C ASP A 73 -27.59 4.10 13.71
N GLU A 74 -28.42 3.16 14.12
CA GLU A 74 -27.98 1.93 14.81
C GLU A 74 -27.22 0.96 13.88
N THR A 75 -27.35 1.11 12.54
CA THR A 75 -26.84 0.13 11.54
C THR A 75 -25.75 0.72 10.68
N PHE A 76 -25.86 2.00 10.31
CA PHE A 76 -25.03 2.63 9.30
C PHE A 76 -24.50 4.01 9.71
N LEU A 77 -23.38 4.36 9.13
CA LEU A 77 -22.96 5.74 8.94
C LEU A 77 -23.41 6.19 7.57
N TYR A 78 -23.87 7.42 7.47
CA TYR A 78 -24.29 8.08 6.24
C TYR A 78 -23.39 9.28 5.97
N VAL A 79 -22.89 9.39 4.75
CA VAL A 79 -22.04 10.50 4.31
C VAL A 79 -22.53 10.98 2.96
N ALA A 80 -22.67 12.30 2.80
CA ALA A 80 -22.97 12.90 1.52
C ALA A 80 -22.01 14.05 1.19
N PHE A 81 -21.86 14.33 -0.10
CA PHE A 81 -21.02 15.41 -0.60
C PHE A 81 -21.74 16.20 -1.70
N LYS A 82 -21.68 17.52 -1.61
CA LYS A 82 -21.93 18.45 -2.72
C LYS A 82 -20.59 19.02 -3.18
N ALA A 83 -20.12 18.57 -4.33
CA ALA A 83 -18.85 18.99 -4.91
C ALA A 83 -19.10 19.95 -6.07
N TYR A 84 -19.06 21.25 -5.78
CA TYR A 84 -19.27 22.29 -6.81
C TYR A 84 -18.11 22.34 -7.80
N ASP A 85 -18.38 22.58 -9.06
CA ASP A 85 -17.38 22.73 -10.11
C ASP A 85 -17.86 23.75 -11.15
N LYS A 86 -17.06 24.78 -11.43
CA LYS A 86 -17.34 25.79 -12.45
C LYS A 86 -17.36 25.23 -13.86
N VAL A 87 -16.79 24.04 -14.07
CA VAL A 87 -16.75 23.35 -15.35
C VAL A 87 -17.21 21.90 -15.17
N PRO A 88 -18.52 21.65 -14.95
CA PRO A 88 -19.05 20.31 -14.66
C PRO A 88 -18.77 19.29 -15.77
N THR A 89 -18.63 19.75 -17.01
CA THR A 89 -18.23 18.92 -18.16
C THR A 89 -16.79 18.41 -18.07
N GLY A 90 -15.94 19.06 -17.27
CA GLY A 90 -14.57 18.69 -17.01
C GLY A 90 -14.37 17.65 -15.89
N ILE A 91 -15.48 17.18 -15.27
CA ILE A 91 -15.43 16.11 -14.25
C ILE A 91 -15.08 14.80 -14.92
N ILE A 92 -13.96 14.21 -14.51
CA ILE A 92 -13.41 12.99 -15.07
C ILE A 92 -13.66 11.82 -14.14
N ALA A 93 -14.32 10.77 -14.65
CA ALA A 93 -14.44 9.47 -14.01
C ALA A 93 -14.34 8.39 -15.06
N ARG A 94 -13.43 7.43 -14.88
CA ARG A 94 -13.10 6.39 -15.86
C ARG A 94 -13.13 5.00 -15.26
N GLU A 95 -12.86 4.89 -13.98
CA GLU A 95 -12.81 3.61 -13.30
C GLU A 95 -14.21 3.06 -13.05
N VAL A 96 -14.41 1.79 -13.40
CA VAL A 96 -15.68 1.07 -13.22
C VAL A 96 -15.52 -0.16 -12.31
N LEU A 97 -14.29 -0.64 -12.10
CA LEU A 97 -14.03 -1.76 -11.20
C LEU A 97 -14.05 -1.31 -9.75
N ARG A 98 -14.82 -2.01 -8.93
CA ARG A 98 -14.83 -1.84 -7.48
C ARG A 98 -13.42 -2.06 -6.91
N ASP A 99 -13.06 -1.25 -5.92
CA ASP A 99 -11.81 -1.32 -5.14
C ASP A 99 -10.50 -1.16 -5.93
N SER A 100 -10.56 -0.79 -7.20
CA SER A 100 -9.39 -0.63 -8.05
C SER A 100 -8.46 0.52 -7.62
N ARG A 101 -9.00 1.55 -6.94
CA ARG A 101 -8.22 2.70 -6.47
C ARG A 101 -7.10 2.31 -5.51
N TYR A 102 -7.34 1.35 -4.62
CA TYR A 102 -6.39 0.88 -3.62
C TYR A 102 -5.75 -0.46 -3.99
N SER A 103 -5.94 -0.95 -5.22
CA SER A 103 -5.48 -2.28 -5.63
C SER A 103 -4.05 -2.33 -6.18
N GLY A 104 -3.39 -1.18 -6.37
CA GLY A 104 -1.97 -1.14 -6.72
C GLY A 104 -1.13 -1.58 -5.53
N GLY A 105 -0.36 -2.66 -5.68
CA GLY A 105 0.40 -3.31 -4.62
C GLY A 105 1.55 -2.50 -4.05
N GLY A 106 1.24 -1.49 -3.28
CA GLY A 106 2.20 -0.68 -2.52
C GLY A 106 1.46 0.32 -1.64
N ASP A 107 2.10 0.79 -0.58
CA ASP A 107 1.56 1.81 0.34
C ASP A 107 1.23 3.16 -0.33
N PHE A 108 1.59 3.32 -1.60
CA PHE A 108 1.39 4.52 -2.43
C PHE A 108 0.22 4.40 -3.41
N GLY A 109 -0.71 3.47 -3.23
CA GLY A 109 -1.77 3.13 -4.16
C GLY A 109 -2.92 4.16 -4.30
N ASP A 110 -2.77 5.38 -3.83
CA ASP A 110 -3.74 6.46 -4.04
C ASP A 110 -3.68 6.89 -5.51
N ASN A 111 -4.71 6.49 -6.26
CA ASN A 111 -4.78 6.79 -7.68
C ASN A 111 -5.51 8.11 -7.93
N ASP A 112 -4.75 9.18 -8.08
CA ASP A 112 -5.24 10.52 -8.41
C ASP A 112 -5.45 10.73 -9.93
N SER A 113 -5.92 9.70 -10.65
CA SER A 113 -6.13 9.75 -12.11
C SER A 113 -7.54 10.19 -12.54
N GLU A 114 -8.43 10.48 -11.60
CA GLU A 114 -9.82 10.89 -11.83
C GLU A 114 -10.39 11.65 -10.64
N ASP A 115 -11.54 12.30 -10.82
CA ASP A 115 -12.26 12.98 -9.73
C ASP A 115 -12.82 11.97 -8.74
N TYR A 116 -12.60 12.21 -7.44
CA TYR A 116 -13.17 11.42 -6.36
C TYR A 116 -13.46 12.23 -5.11
N LEU A 117 -14.35 11.68 -4.29
CA LEU A 117 -14.67 12.12 -2.93
C LEU A 117 -14.40 10.97 -1.97
N GLU A 118 -13.86 11.31 -0.80
CA GLU A 118 -13.45 10.33 0.20
C GLU A 118 -13.75 10.81 1.60
N VAL A 119 -14.27 9.89 2.44
CA VAL A 119 -14.29 10.03 3.89
C VAL A 119 -13.21 9.15 4.49
N THR A 120 -12.42 9.72 5.39
CA THR A 120 -11.40 9.02 6.17
C THR A 120 -11.79 9.06 7.63
N LEU A 121 -11.82 7.90 8.27
CA LEU A 121 -12.12 7.70 9.69
C LEU A 121 -10.91 7.09 10.40
N ASP A 122 -10.58 7.60 11.58
CA ASP A 122 -9.66 7.00 12.55
C ASP A 122 -10.43 6.68 13.83
N PRO A 123 -11.04 5.50 13.96
CA PRO A 123 -11.87 5.15 15.09
C PRO A 123 -11.12 5.06 16.43
N PHE A 124 -9.80 4.92 16.39
CA PHE A 124 -8.94 4.79 17.56
C PHE A 124 -8.22 6.08 17.96
N LEU A 125 -8.32 7.14 17.15
CA LEU A 125 -7.54 8.38 17.28
C LEU A 125 -6.02 8.09 17.39
N SER A 126 -5.58 7.09 16.64
CA SER A 126 -4.21 6.59 16.69
C SER A 126 -3.27 7.39 15.78
N ALA A 127 -3.81 8.17 14.83
CA ALA A 127 -3.07 8.87 13.80
C ALA A 127 -2.10 7.96 13.00
N LYS A 128 -2.48 6.68 12.78
CA LYS A 128 -1.68 5.69 12.05
C LYS A 128 -2.39 5.24 10.80
N GLN A 129 -1.65 5.12 9.69
CA GLN A 129 -2.18 4.65 8.41
C GLN A 129 -2.80 3.25 8.48
N SER A 130 -2.28 2.38 9.38
CA SER A 130 -2.80 1.03 9.60
C SER A 130 -4.20 0.99 10.20
N ASP A 131 -4.60 2.02 10.92
CA ASP A 131 -5.83 2.06 11.69
C ASP A 131 -6.94 2.86 10.98
N LEU A 132 -6.60 3.50 9.85
CA LEU A 132 -7.56 4.29 9.07
C LEU A 132 -8.53 3.41 8.29
N CYS A 133 -9.79 3.86 8.27
CA CYS A 133 -10.80 3.41 7.32
C CYS A 133 -11.05 4.52 6.29
N ARG A 134 -10.92 4.21 5.01
CA ARG A 134 -11.16 5.16 3.91
C ARG A 134 -12.22 4.61 2.99
N PHE A 135 -13.20 5.43 2.65
CA PHE A 135 -14.25 5.11 1.70
C PHE A 135 -14.31 6.20 0.64
N SER A 136 -14.14 5.81 -0.60
CA SER A 136 -14.13 6.76 -1.73
C SER A 136 -15.08 6.35 -2.83
N VAL A 137 -15.60 7.34 -3.54
CA VAL A 137 -16.47 7.20 -4.70
C VAL A 137 -16.04 8.15 -5.80
N ASN A 138 -16.11 7.72 -7.06
CA ASN A 138 -15.97 8.59 -8.22
C ASN A 138 -17.33 9.00 -8.80
N ALA A 139 -17.33 9.90 -9.77
CA ALA A 139 -18.56 10.40 -10.38
C ALA A 139 -19.31 9.39 -11.29
N LEU A 140 -18.83 8.12 -11.41
CA LEU A 140 -19.53 6.97 -12.00
C LEU A 140 -20.12 6.04 -10.93
N SER A 141 -20.13 6.45 -9.66
CA SER A 141 -20.53 5.62 -8.52
C SER A 141 -19.64 4.39 -8.32
N THR A 142 -18.40 4.42 -8.80
CA THR A 142 -17.43 3.37 -8.51
C THR A 142 -16.85 3.62 -7.14
N ARG A 143 -16.95 2.61 -6.30
CA ARG A 143 -16.58 2.67 -4.88
C ARG A 143 -15.28 1.93 -4.64
N SER A 144 -14.47 2.45 -3.71
CA SER A 144 -13.24 1.80 -3.21
C SER A 144 -13.13 1.99 -1.72
N ALA A 145 -12.74 0.95 -1.00
CA ALA A 145 -12.54 1.01 0.44
C ALA A 145 -11.17 0.45 0.84
N LYS A 146 -10.58 1.07 1.85
CA LYS A 146 -9.44 0.56 2.62
C LYS A 146 -9.86 0.57 4.08
N ILE A 147 -9.93 -0.58 4.70
CA ILE A 147 -10.31 -0.73 6.11
C ILE A 147 -9.07 -0.87 7.00
N SER A 148 -9.21 -0.66 8.30
CA SER A 148 -8.12 -0.80 9.25
C SER A 148 -7.49 -2.19 9.18
N GLY A 149 -6.16 -2.27 9.34
CA GLY A 149 -5.40 -3.51 9.16
C GLY A 149 -5.04 -3.86 7.72
N GLY A 150 -5.42 -3.01 6.76
CA GLY A 150 -5.19 -3.22 5.35
C GLY A 150 -6.45 -3.69 4.61
N ARG A 151 -6.31 -3.93 3.31
CA ARG A 151 -7.41 -4.43 2.50
C ARG A 151 -7.59 -5.93 2.73
N ALA A 152 -8.82 -6.38 2.96
CA ALA A 152 -9.14 -7.80 2.93
C ALA A 152 -8.85 -8.38 1.54
N GLY A 153 -8.22 -9.53 1.47
CA GLY A 153 -7.89 -10.21 0.21
C GLY A 153 -9.11 -10.65 -0.59
N LYS A 154 -10.29 -10.72 0.04
CA LYS A 154 -11.56 -11.12 -0.55
C LYS A 154 -12.62 -10.03 -0.33
N ALA A 155 -13.47 -9.84 -1.34
CA ALA A 155 -14.42 -8.73 -1.36
C ALA A 155 -15.46 -8.77 -0.23
N GLU A 156 -15.87 -9.95 0.23
CA GLU A 156 -16.83 -10.15 1.33
C GLU A 156 -16.33 -9.63 2.68
N TRP A 157 -15.03 -9.49 2.82
CA TRP A 157 -14.41 -9.02 4.06
C TRP A 157 -14.27 -7.50 4.13
N ASN A 158 -14.46 -6.81 3.00
CA ASN A 158 -14.47 -5.34 2.95
C ASN A 158 -15.79 -4.73 3.43
N GLY A 159 -16.74 -5.57 3.81
CA GLY A 159 -18.07 -5.14 4.22
C GLY A 159 -18.98 -4.73 3.05
N ASP A 160 -20.24 -4.60 3.37
CA ASP A 160 -21.33 -4.38 2.42
C ASP A 160 -21.76 -2.90 2.47
N TRP A 161 -20.87 -2.00 2.07
CA TRP A 161 -21.17 -0.59 2.01
C TRP A 161 -21.62 -0.18 0.62
N ASP A 162 -22.38 0.90 0.52
CA ASP A 162 -22.93 1.38 -0.73
C ASP A 162 -22.60 2.85 -0.97
N ALA A 163 -22.52 3.23 -2.25
CA ALA A 163 -22.33 4.61 -2.66
C ALA A 163 -22.91 4.85 -4.05
N LYS A 164 -23.49 6.05 -4.22
CA LYS A 164 -23.99 6.56 -5.49
C LYS A 164 -23.50 7.97 -5.72
N ALA A 165 -23.36 8.33 -6.98
CA ALA A 165 -22.97 9.67 -7.40
C ALA A 165 -23.71 10.09 -8.66
N THR A 166 -24.04 11.37 -8.75
CA THR A 166 -24.75 11.96 -9.90
C THR A 166 -24.10 13.29 -10.26
N LYS A 167 -23.81 13.49 -11.55
CA LYS A 167 -23.37 14.79 -12.08
C LYS A 167 -24.56 15.74 -12.13
N THR A 168 -24.34 16.97 -11.69
CA THR A 168 -25.33 18.06 -11.67
C THR A 168 -24.87 19.22 -12.54
N SER A 169 -25.72 20.22 -12.75
CA SER A 169 -25.34 21.45 -13.44
C SER A 169 -24.32 22.30 -12.66
N ALA A 170 -24.24 22.11 -11.33
CA ALA A 170 -23.33 22.84 -10.45
C ALA A 170 -22.05 22.06 -10.10
N GLY A 171 -21.93 20.79 -10.52
CA GLY A 171 -20.82 19.92 -10.17
C GLY A 171 -21.24 18.45 -10.10
N TRP A 172 -21.15 17.83 -8.94
CA TRP A 172 -21.65 16.47 -8.69
C TRP A 172 -21.91 16.22 -7.22
N ASP A 173 -22.90 15.38 -6.96
CA ASP A 173 -23.25 14.92 -5.64
C ASP A 173 -22.86 13.47 -5.47
N ALA A 174 -22.59 13.07 -4.23
CA ALA A 174 -22.35 11.67 -3.88
C ALA A 174 -22.90 11.37 -2.49
N GLU A 175 -23.39 10.15 -2.33
CA GLU A 175 -23.91 9.62 -1.06
C GLU A 175 -23.31 8.26 -0.78
N MET A 176 -23.05 7.99 0.49
CA MET A 176 -22.46 6.75 0.99
C MET A 176 -23.23 6.24 2.20
N ARG A 177 -23.39 4.92 2.28
CA ARG A 177 -23.93 4.20 3.44
C ARG A 177 -22.93 3.13 3.86
N ILE A 178 -22.37 3.26 5.07
CA ILE A 178 -21.27 2.44 5.58
C ILE A 178 -21.75 1.69 6.82
N PRO A 179 -21.88 0.35 6.79
CA PRO A 179 -22.32 -0.42 7.95
C PRO A 179 -21.30 -0.32 9.10
N TRP A 180 -21.78 -0.16 10.33
CA TRP A 180 -20.95 -0.20 11.54
C TRP A 180 -20.07 -1.46 11.62
N LYS A 181 -20.60 -2.61 11.18
CA LYS A 181 -19.86 -3.89 11.15
C LYS A 181 -18.61 -3.88 10.26
N THR A 182 -18.47 -2.89 9.38
CA THR A 182 -17.29 -2.72 8.52
C THR A 182 -16.14 -2.02 9.24
N LEU A 183 -16.45 -1.32 10.33
CA LEU A 183 -15.48 -0.55 11.09
C LEU A 183 -15.03 -1.32 12.33
N SER A 184 -13.72 -1.27 12.60
CA SER A 184 -13.18 -1.61 13.90
C SER A 184 -13.15 -0.35 14.75
N PHE A 185 -13.68 -0.40 15.97
CA PHE A 185 -13.72 0.76 16.89
C PHE A 185 -13.72 0.30 18.37
N PRO A 186 -13.29 1.15 19.33
CA PRO A 186 -13.21 0.77 20.74
C PRO A 186 -14.56 0.36 21.31
N GLY A 187 -14.67 -0.88 21.77
CA GLY A 187 -15.88 -1.41 22.40
C GLY A 187 -16.11 -0.87 23.82
N GLY A 188 -17.36 -1.01 24.32
CA GLY A 188 -17.71 -0.77 25.73
C GLY A 188 -17.81 0.70 26.19
N LYS A 189 -17.64 1.66 25.30
CA LYS A 189 -17.79 3.09 25.59
C LYS A 189 -19.19 3.58 25.24
N LYS A 190 -19.74 4.48 26.06
CA LYS A 190 -21.05 5.12 25.77
C LYS A 190 -20.93 6.16 24.66
N ASN A 191 -19.84 6.92 24.64
CA ASN A 191 -19.53 7.91 23.62
C ASN A 191 -18.15 7.63 23.04
N LEU A 192 -18.03 7.76 21.73
CA LEU A 192 -16.80 7.65 20.96
C LEU A 192 -16.48 8.97 20.28
N ASP A 193 -15.20 9.21 20.08
CA ASP A 193 -14.70 10.22 19.16
C ASP A 193 -13.88 9.51 18.10
N PHE A 194 -14.08 9.87 16.83
CA PHE A 194 -13.28 9.40 15.72
C PHE A 194 -12.46 10.55 15.14
N GLY A 195 -11.24 10.28 14.71
CA GLY A 195 -10.60 11.15 13.73
C GLY A 195 -11.40 11.12 12.43
N LEU A 196 -11.61 12.29 11.84
CA LEU A 196 -12.42 12.46 10.64
C LEU A 196 -11.75 13.39 9.66
N ASN A 197 -11.75 13.01 8.40
CA ASN A 197 -11.47 13.93 7.32
C ASN A 197 -12.33 13.65 6.10
N PHE A 198 -12.61 14.70 5.34
CA PHE A 198 -13.23 14.63 4.04
C PHE A 198 -12.22 15.13 3.02
N THR A 199 -12.05 14.42 1.93
CA THR A 199 -11.11 14.74 0.85
C THR A 199 -11.85 14.80 -0.47
N ARG A 200 -11.55 15.82 -1.26
CA ARG A 200 -11.87 15.90 -2.67
C ARG A 200 -10.61 15.99 -3.50
N PHE A 201 -10.52 15.17 -4.53
CA PHE A 201 -9.54 15.38 -5.59
C PHE A 201 -10.26 15.81 -6.87
N GLN A 202 -9.78 16.90 -7.47
CA GLN A 202 -10.25 17.43 -8.72
C GLN A 202 -9.19 17.21 -9.80
N TYR A 203 -9.47 16.27 -10.71
CA TYR A 203 -8.49 15.86 -11.72
C TYR A 203 -8.09 16.98 -12.68
N ARG A 204 -9.05 17.81 -13.13
CA ARG A 204 -8.82 18.91 -14.08
C ARG A 204 -7.77 19.91 -13.58
N THR A 205 -7.81 20.23 -12.30
CA THR A 205 -6.91 21.21 -11.65
C THR A 205 -5.73 20.56 -10.93
N ARG A 206 -5.77 19.23 -10.73
CA ARG A 206 -4.83 18.45 -9.92
C ARG A 206 -4.77 18.94 -8.47
N ILE A 207 -5.89 19.44 -7.98
CA ILE A 207 -5.99 19.94 -6.60
C ILE A 207 -6.65 18.88 -5.73
N LYS A 208 -5.94 18.50 -4.66
CA LYS A 208 -6.49 17.79 -3.52
C LYS A 208 -6.86 18.79 -2.45
N SER A 209 -8.10 18.80 -2.03
CA SER A 209 -8.60 19.63 -0.94
C SER A 209 -9.16 18.78 0.19
N GLN A 210 -8.98 19.26 1.40
CA GLN A 210 -9.44 18.56 2.61
C GLN A 210 -10.20 19.49 3.54
N TRP A 211 -11.14 18.91 4.28
CA TRP A 211 -11.85 19.62 5.34
C TRP A 211 -10.92 20.01 6.49
N SER A 212 -10.08 19.09 6.97
CA SER A 212 -8.99 19.40 7.90
C SER A 212 -7.67 19.15 7.15
N ASN A 213 -6.84 20.17 7.04
CA ASN A 213 -5.61 20.11 6.24
C ASN A 213 -4.53 19.29 6.95
N THR A 214 -4.28 18.09 6.47
CA THR A 214 -3.22 17.20 6.99
C THR A 214 -1.85 17.45 6.37
N THR A 215 -1.70 18.48 5.56
CA THR A 215 -0.52 18.81 4.74
C THR A 215 -0.21 17.76 3.65
N PRO A 216 0.61 18.06 2.64
CA PRO A 216 1.01 17.09 1.62
C PRO A 216 1.67 15.82 2.19
N GLN A 217 2.32 15.93 3.33
CA GLN A 217 2.99 14.83 4.03
C GLN A 217 2.03 13.95 4.85
N GLN A 218 0.74 14.30 4.87
CA GLN A 218 -0.31 13.55 5.57
C GLN A 218 -0.05 13.38 7.08
N PHE A 219 0.17 14.48 7.79
CA PHE A 219 0.24 14.47 9.25
C PHE A 219 -1.15 14.14 9.84
N LEU A 220 -1.38 12.87 10.11
CA LEU A 220 -2.69 12.34 10.51
C LEU A 220 -3.19 12.87 11.86
N ASN A 221 -2.28 13.32 12.72
CA ASN A 221 -2.62 13.99 13.97
C ASN A 221 -3.29 15.37 13.75
N LEU A 222 -3.26 15.90 12.51
CA LEU A 222 -3.98 17.12 12.10
C LEU A 222 -5.40 16.82 11.55
N MET A 223 -5.85 15.58 11.53
CA MET A 223 -7.23 15.25 11.18
C MET A 223 -8.21 15.94 12.11
N GLY A 224 -9.36 16.32 11.58
CA GLY A 224 -10.47 16.79 12.37
C GLY A 224 -11.07 15.67 13.25
N ARG A 225 -12.07 16.02 14.03
CA ARG A 225 -12.73 15.09 14.96
C ARG A 225 -14.24 15.07 14.78
N TRP A 226 -14.78 13.88 14.76
CA TRP A 226 -16.22 13.61 14.87
C TRP A 226 -16.51 13.12 16.28
N SER A 227 -17.14 13.97 17.09
CA SER A 227 -17.22 13.79 18.53
C SER A 227 -18.61 13.38 19.00
N GLN A 228 -18.66 12.76 20.18
CA GLN A 228 -19.90 12.36 20.85
C GLN A 228 -20.73 11.36 20.02
N ILE A 229 -20.07 10.42 19.38
CA ILE A 229 -20.73 9.33 18.67
C ILE A 229 -21.26 8.33 19.69
N GLU A 230 -22.56 8.07 19.67
CA GLU A 230 -23.13 6.96 20.44
C GLU A 230 -23.08 5.69 19.58
N PRO A 231 -22.21 4.73 19.89
CA PRO A 231 -22.08 3.51 19.09
C PRO A 231 -23.38 2.69 19.15
N PRO A 232 -23.60 1.77 18.19
CA PRO A 232 -24.75 0.87 18.19
C PRO A 232 -24.92 0.17 19.53
N LYS A 233 -26.15 0.07 20.01
CA LYS A 233 -26.48 -0.59 21.29
C LYS A 233 -26.35 -2.10 21.21
N GLU A 234 -26.51 -2.67 20.02
CA GLU A 234 -26.30 -4.10 19.82
C GLU A 234 -24.83 -4.44 20.07
N LYS A 235 -24.62 -5.35 21.01
CA LYS A 235 -23.29 -5.92 21.25
C LYS A 235 -22.85 -6.64 19.97
N HIS A 236 -21.61 -6.40 19.57
CA HIS A 236 -21.00 -7.17 18.49
C HIS A 236 -21.21 -8.66 18.76
N LYS A 237 -21.82 -9.37 17.83
CA LYS A 237 -21.91 -10.82 17.87
C LYS A 237 -20.74 -11.39 17.06
N PRO A 238 -19.93 -12.28 17.66
CA PRO A 238 -18.90 -12.96 16.89
C PRO A 238 -19.50 -13.57 15.63
N SER A 239 -18.85 -13.37 14.50
CA SER A 239 -19.33 -13.88 13.21
C SER A 239 -18.30 -14.82 12.59
N LEU A 240 -18.78 -15.94 12.09
CA LEU A 240 -18.00 -16.92 11.35
C LEU A 240 -18.39 -16.88 9.88
N SER A 241 -17.41 -16.68 9.00
CA SER A 241 -17.57 -16.80 7.55
C SER A 241 -16.73 -17.97 7.07
N LEU A 242 -17.32 -18.87 6.31
CA LEU A 242 -16.66 -20.04 5.74
C LEU A 242 -16.68 -19.91 4.20
N LEU A 243 -15.55 -20.15 3.58
CA LEU A 243 -15.34 -20.06 2.14
C LEU A 243 -14.71 -21.38 1.65
N PRO A 244 -15.48 -22.46 1.56
CA PRO A 244 -15.01 -23.67 0.90
C PRO A 244 -14.79 -23.42 -0.59
N TYR A 245 -13.79 -24.07 -1.15
CA TYR A 245 -13.53 -24.00 -2.58
C TYR A 245 -13.15 -25.36 -3.16
N ALA A 246 -13.37 -25.48 -4.47
CA ALA A 246 -12.89 -26.58 -5.29
C ALA A 246 -12.10 -26.02 -6.47
N LEU A 247 -10.94 -26.59 -6.72
CA LEU A 247 -10.06 -26.29 -7.84
C LEU A 247 -9.83 -27.56 -8.66
N THR A 248 -10.15 -27.51 -9.94
CA THR A 248 -9.80 -28.56 -10.90
C THR A 248 -8.70 -28.05 -11.81
N THR A 249 -7.62 -28.80 -11.97
CA THR A 249 -6.55 -28.52 -12.92
C THR A 249 -6.44 -29.68 -13.89
N ALA A 250 -6.61 -29.41 -15.18
CA ALA A 250 -6.42 -30.38 -16.26
C ALA A 250 -5.14 -30.03 -17.04
N LYS A 251 -4.24 -31.01 -17.20
CA LYS A 251 -2.99 -30.95 -17.97
C LYS A 251 -2.94 -32.13 -18.94
N GLU A 252 -2.03 -32.10 -19.88
CA GLU A 252 -1.78 -33.26 -20.77
C GLU A 252 -1.44 -34.54 -20.00
N THR A 253 -0.81 -34.39 -18.83
CA THR A 253 -0.40 -35.52 -17.96
C THR A 253 -1.52 -36.04 -17.03
N GLY A 254 -2.72 -35.47 -17.09
CA GLY A 254 -3.87 -35.86 -16.27
C GLY A 254 -4.56 -34.67 -15.60
N SER A 255 -5.60 -34.99 -14.83
CA SER A 255 -6.37 -34.00 -14.07
C SER A 255 -6.20 -34.19 -12.58
N GLN A 256 -6.21 -33.09 -11.83
CA GLN A 256 -6.13 -33.07 -10.38
C GLN A 256 -7.26 -32.19 -9.82
N ILE A 257 -7.93 -32.70 -8.80
CA ILE A 257 -8.90 -31.93 -8.02
C ILE A 257 -8.28 -31.62 -6.66
N ARG A 258 -8.34 -30.38 -6.26
CA ARG A 258 -7.94 -29.90 -4.93
C ARG A 258 -9.13 -29.22 -4.30
N THR A 259 -9.31 -29.42 -3.00
CA THR A 259 -10.33 -28.74 -2.20
C THR A 259 -9.66 -28.09 -1.02
N GLY A 260 -10.22 -27.01 -0.56
CA GLY A 260 -9.76 -26.32 0.63
C GLY A 260 -10.87 -25.47 1.23
N ILE A 261 -10.56 -24.84 2.35
CA ILE A 261 -11.49 -23.98 3.06
C ILE A 261 -10.74 -22.85 3.72
N ASP A 262 -11.26 -21.64 3.55
CA ASP A 262 -10.87 -20.48 4.35
C ASP A 262 -11.97 -20.20 5.37
N ALA A 263 -11.58 -19.91 6.60
CA ALA A 263 -12.48 -19.51 7.67
C ALA A 263 -12.04 -18.16 8.24
N ARG A 264 -13.00 -17.29 8.49
CA ARG A 264 -12.77 -16.02 9.18
C ARG A 264 -13.72 -15.91 10.36
N TYR A 265 -13.15 -15.72 11.54
CA TYR A 265 -13.90 -15.54 12.77
C TYR A 265 -13.59 -14.15 13.36
N THR A 266 -14.57 -13.26 13.32
CA THR A 266 -14.48 -11.93 13.91
C THR A 266 -14.88 -12.04 15.38
N VAL A 267 -13.88 -12.09 16.26
CA VAL A 267 -14.07 -12.28 17.72
C VAL A 267 -14.67 -11.04 18.36
N THR A 268 -14.09 -9.89 18.02
CA THR A 268 -14.56 -8.55 18.41
C THR A 268 -14.53 -7.66 17.17
N PRO A 269 -15.10 -6.45 17.18
CA PRO A 269 -14.93 -5.51 16.06
C PRO A 269 -13.47 -5.26 15.71
N ASP A 270 -12.57 -5.46 16.67
CA ASP A 270 -11.17 -5.07 16.61
C ASP A 270 -10.22 -6.24 16.47
N PHE A 271 -10.70 -7.50 16.60
CA PHE A 271 -9.85 -8.69 16.60
C PHE A 271 -10.44 -9.81 15.75
N THR A 272 -9.66 -10.29 14.80
CA THR A 272 -10.05 -11.30 13.80
C THR A 272 -9.10 -12.47 13.80
N ILE A 273 -9.64 -13.69 13.66
CA ILE A 273 -8.91 -14.93 13.41
C ILE A 273 -9.23 -15.38 11.99
N VAL A 274 -8.20 -15.75 11.25
CA VAL A 274 -8.32 -16.33 9.91
C VAL A 274 -7.58 -17.65 9.88
N SER A 275 -8.20 -18.67 9.34
CA SER A 275 -7.55 -19.97 9.12
C SER A 275 -7.80 -20.46 7.70
N THR A 276 -6.89 -21.26 7.18
CA THR A 276 -6.98 -21.87 5.86
C THR A 276 -6.46 -23.29 5.90
N ILE A 277 -7.11 -24.17 5.17
CA ILE A 277 -6.67 -25.54 4.95
C ILE A 277 -6.54 -25.73 3.44
N ASN A 278 -5.41 -26.29 3.01
CA ASN A 278 -5.05 -26.44 1.60
C ASN A 278 -5.18 -25.13 0.81
N PRO A 279 -4.51 -24.01 1.17
CA PRO A 279 -4.74 -22.72 0.52
C PRO A 279 -4.48 -22.81 -0.98
N ASP A 280 -5.35 -22.18 -1.77
CA ASP A 280 -5.15 -22.08 -3.21
C ASP A 280 -4.25 -20.89 -3.56
N PHE A 281 -2.98 -21.17 -3.80
CA PHE A 281 -2.04 -20.20 -4.37
C PHE A 281 -1.80 -20.41 -5.87
N ALA A 282 -2.35 -21.46 -6.47
CA ALA A 282 -2.11 -21.80 -7.88
C ALA A 282 -2.80 -20.81 -8.83
N THR A 283 -3.93 -20.25 -8.43
CA THR A 283 -4.66 -19.23 -9.20
C THR A 283 -4.15 -17.81 -8.97
N VAL A 284 -3.23 -17.62 -8.03
CA VAL A 284 -2.63 -16.31 -7.74
C VAL A 284 -1.43 -16.09 -8.65
N GLU A 285 -1.49 -15.06 -9.47
CA GLU A 285 -0.36 -14.64 -10.29
C GLU A 285 0.74 -14.05 -9.41
N SER A 286 1.95 -14.62 -9.44
CA SER A 286 3.10 -14.03 -8.77
C SER A 286 3.57 -12.76 -9.47
N ALA A 287 4.08 -11.80 -8.71
CA ALA A 287 4.73 -10.65 -9.28
C ALA A 287 6.01 -11.08 -10.04
N VAL A 288 6.24 -10.46 -11.19
CA VAL A 288 7.41 -10.75 -12.02
C VAL A 288 8.56 -9.85 -11.57
N GLN A 289 9.71 -10.45 -11.26
CA GLN A 289 10.92 -9.67 -10.96
C GLN A 289 11.43 -8.96 -12.20
N THR A 290 11.95 -7.76 -12.04
CA THR A 290 12.60 -7.02 -13.13
C THR A 290 13.95 -7.64 -13.45
N VAL A 291 14.37 -7.54 -14.73
CA VAL A 291 15.72 -7.93 -15.18
C VAL A 291 16.78 -6.85 -14.88
N ALA A 292 16.42 -5.73 -14.26
CA ALA A 292 17.37 -4.69 -13.86
C ALA A 292 18.42 -5.23 -12.88
N PHE A 293 19.66 -4.70 -12.97
CA PHE A 293 20.72 -5.06 -12.03
C PHE A 293 20.32 -4.70 -10.58
N SER A 294 20.57 -5.62 -9.67
CA SER A 294 20.43 -5.40 -8.23
C SER A 294 21.58 -6.10 -7.49
N ARG A 295 22.18 -5.43 -6.50
CA ARG A 295 23.16 -6.03 -5.59
C ARG A 295 22.50 -6.85 -4.49
N ALA A 296 21.27 -6.55 -4.16
CA ALA A 296 20.47 -7.27 -3.20
C ALA A 296 19.39 -8.12 -3.87
N GLU A 297 18.84 -9.07 -3.13
CA GLU A 297 17.64 -9.77 -3.54
C GLU A 297 16.49 -8.76 -3.78
N GLN A 298 15.79 -8.90 -4.88
CA GLN A 298 14.67 -8.00 -5.19
C GLN A 298 13.46 -8.34 -4.33
N PHE A 299 12.88 -7.32 -3.73
CA PHE A 299 11.59 -7.47 -3.06
C PHE A 299 10.48 -7.74 -4.08
N VAL A 300 9.70 -8.78 -3.85
CA VAL A 300 8.52 -9.13 -4.64
C VAL A 300 7.27 -8.91 -3.78
N PRO A 301 6.33 -8.05 -4.20
CA PRO A 301 5.11 -7.82 -3.46
C PRO A 301 4.28 -9.09 -3.27
N GLU A 302 3.70 -9.27 -2.09
CA GLU A 302 2.77 -10.36 -1.81
C GLU A 302 1.45 -10.18 -2.58
N ARG A 303 0.90 -11.27 -3.10
CA ARG A 303 -0.38 -11.29 -3.81
C ARG A 303 -1.36 -12.34 -3.27
N ARG A 304 -0.90 -13.24 -2.40
CA ARG A 304 -1.74 -14.30 -1.82
C ARG A 304 -2.69 -13.72 -0.77
N PRO A 305 -4.01 -13.93 -0.89
CA PRO A 305 -5.02 -13.31 -0.03
C PRO A 305 -4.81 -13.59 1.46
N PHE A 306 -4.38 -14.80 1.83
CA PHE A 306 -4.08 -15.16 3.21
C PHE A 306 -3.06 -14.22 3.85
N PHE A 307 -2.00 -13.83 3.16
CA PHE A 307 -0.97 -12.94 3.72
C PHE A 307 -1.32 -11.45 3.60
N LEU A 308 -2.11 -11.06 2.58
CA LEU A 308 -2.49 -9.66 2.38
C LEU A 308 -3.45 -9.15 3.45
N GLU A 309 -4.37 -10.00 3.90
CA GLU A 309 -5.31 -9.61 4.93
C GLU A 309 -4.59 -9.39 6.26
N GLY A 310 -4.79 -8.24 6.89
CA GLY A 310 -4.13 -7.88 8.14
C GLY A 310 -2.61 -7.71 8.05
N ALA A 311 -2.02 -7.61 6.83
CA ALA A 311 -0.57 -7.53 6.62
C ALA A 311 0.12 -6.44 7.47
N ASN A 312 -0.53 -5.29 7.64
CA ASN A 312 0.01 -4.17 8.41
C ASN A 312 0.19 -4.48 9.91
N TYR A 313 -0.47 -5.49 10.44
CA TYR A 313 -0.30 -5.92 11.84
C TYR A 313 0.99 -6.70 12.06
N PHE A 314 1.64 -7.20 10.99
CA PHE A 314 2.87 -8.00 11.05
C PHE A 314 4.12 -7.22 10.69
N SER A 315 4.00 -6.01 10.16
CA SER A 315 5.15 -5.19 9.79
C SER A 315 5.94 -4.76 11.02
N ALA A 316 7.26 -4.83 10.94
CA ALA A 316 8.19 -4.42 11.99
C ALA A 316 9.42 -3.77 11.38
N GLY A 317 9.84 -2.67 12.01
CA GLY A 317 11.11 -2.01 11.76
C GLY A 317 11.26 -1.27 10.43
N SER A 318 12.51 -1.01 10.07
CA SER A 318 12.88 -0.24 8.88
C SER A 318 13.03 -1.15 7.66
N PHE A 319 12.07 -1.07 6.76
CA PHE A 319 12.11 -1.77 5.47
C PHE A 319 13.33 -1.40 4.61
N TYR A 320 13.74 -0.14 4.66
CA TYR A 320 14.78 0.36 3.75
C TYR A 320 16.20 0.04 4.17
N THR A 321 16.46 -0.20 5.46
CA THR A 321 17.81 -0.46 5.95
C THR A 321 18.19 -1.92 5.84
N PHE A 322 17.43 -2.78 6.52
CA PHE A 322 17.76 -4.20 6.61
C PHE A 322 16.83 -5.05 5.75
N GLY A 323 15.72 -4.49 5.27
CA GLY A 323 14.62 -5.21 4.65
C GLY A 323 13.55 -5.62 5.67
N PRO A 324 12.42 -6.18 5.21
CA PRO A 324 11.32 -6.58 6.08
C PRO A 324 11.71 -7.80 6.94
N LEU A 325 11.47 -7.70 8.25
CA LEU A 325 11.67 -8.82 9.18
C LEU A 325 10.70 -9.98 8.92
N PHE A 326 9.53 -9.66 8.37
CA PHE A 326 8.58 -10.63 7.84
C PHE A 326 8.39 -10.42 6.33
N TYR A 327 8.75 -11.41 5.56
CA TYR A 327 8.62 -11.47 4.11
C TYR A 327 7.87 -12.74 3.73
N SER A 328 6.58 -12.65 3.56
CA SER A 328 5.66 -13.79 3.37
C SER A 328 6.02 -14.68 2.18
N ASN A 329 6.69 -14.14 1.15
CA ASN A 329 7.19 -14.94 0.03
C ASN A 329 8.27 -15.99 0.41
N ARG A 330 8.85 -15.90 1.61
CA ARG A 330 9.69 -16.97 2.18
C ARG A 330 8.91 -18.19 2.61
N ILE A 331 7.62 -18.01 2.93
CA ILE A 331 6.72 -19.11 3.22
C ILE A 331 6.17 -19.60 1.88
N GLY A 332 6.52 -20.82 1.51
CA GLY A 332 6.11 -21.46 0.27
C GLY A 332 4.64 -21.92 0.27
N LEU A 333 4.41 -23.10 -0.26
CA LEU A 333 3.15 -23.82 -0.09
C LEU A 333 3.08 -24.38 1.33
N PHE A 334 1.90 -24.54 1.87
CA PHE A 334 1.66 -25.16 3.17
C PHE A 334 0.24 -25.77 3.23
N ASP A 335 0.02 -26.69 4.17
CA ASP A 335 -1.25 -27.41 4.29
C ASP A 335 -2.25 -26.66 5.16
N ILE A 336 -1.77 -26.09 6.28
CA ILE A 336 -2.62 -25.35 7.24
C ILE A 336 -1.98 -24.01 7.57
N GLY A 337 -2.78 -22.96 7.51
CA GLY A 337 -2.40 -21.64 8.00
C GLY A 337 -3.41 -21.11 9.01
N ALA A 338 -2.92 -20.46 10.04
CA ALA A 338 -3.75 -19.73 10.99
C ALA A 338 -3.12 -18.38 11.30
N LYS A 339 -3.93 -17.36 11.44
CA LYS A 339 -3.49 -16.06 11.95
C LYS A 339 -4.58 -15.39 12.77
N ALA A 340 -4.14 -14.62 13.75
CA ALA A 340 -4.98 -13.79 14.59
C ALA A 340 -4.38 -12.38 14.62
N TYR A 341 -5.18 -11.36 14.41
CA TYR A 341 -4.67 -10.00 14.36
C TYR A 341 -5.73 -8.97 14.77
N GLY A 342 -5.26 -7.85 15.27
CA GLY A 342 -6.11 -6.73 15.62
C GLY A 342 -5.69 -6.03 16.90
N LYS A 343 -6.57 -5.19 17.42
CA LYS A 343 -6.36 -4.51 18.69
C LYS A 343 -6.93 -5.33 19.85
N LEU A 344 -6.09 -5.60 20.85
CA LEU A 344 -6.50 -6.19 22.12
C LEU A 344 -7.09 -5.14 23.05
N THR A 345 -6.54 -3.93 22.98
CA THR A 345 -7.03 -2.70 23.63
C THR A 345 -6.87 -1.54 22.63
N PRO A 346 -7.42 -0.35 22.90
CA PRO A 346 -7.18 0.80 22.03
C PRO A 346 -5.70 1.13 21.79
N LYS A 347 -4.81 0.68 22.69
CA LYS A 347 -3.36 0.92 22.61
C LYS A 347 -2.53 -0.31 22.23
N ASP A 348 -3.08 -1.50 22.39
CA ASP A 348 -2.33 -2.75 22.21
C ASP A 348 -2.76 -3.48 20.96
N THR A 349 -1.83 -3.76 20.09
CA THR A 349 -2.04 -4.46 18.82
C THR A 349 -1.28 -5.77 18.82
N LEU A 350 -1.93 -6.86 18.40
CA LEU A 350 -1.34 -8.18 18.26
C LEU A 350 -1.49 -8.68 16.82
N GLY A 351 -0.43 -9.29 16.30
CA GLY A 351 -0.41 -10.14 15.13
C GLY A 351 0.23 -11.47 15.48
N PHE A 352 -0.45 -12.57 15.22
CA PHE A 352 0.05 -13.94 15.30
C PHE A 352 -0.24 -14.66 13.99
N LEU A 353 0.75 -15.35 13.43
CA LEU A 353 0.60 -16.14 12.21
C LEU A 353 1.39 -17.43 12.35
N THR A 354 0.81 -18.54 11.94
CA THR A 354 1.53 -19.80 11.74
C THR A 354 1.12 -20.43 10.40
N ALA A 355 2.09 -21.05 9.72
CA ALA A 355 1.91 -21.81 8.49
C ALA A 355 2.62 -23.15 8.68
N ILE A 356 1.94 -24.25 8.38
CA ILE A 356 2.39 -25.62 8.61
C ILE A 356 2.33 -26.37 7.29
N ASP A 357 3.47 -26.81 6.82
CA ASP A 357 3.63 -27.82 5.77
C ASP A 357 3.98 -29.15 6.47
N PHE A 358 3.07 -30.13 6.39
CA PHE A 358 3.18 -31.37 7.16
C PHE A 358 4.41 -32.17 6.76
N GLY A 359 5.31 -32.36 7.77
CA GLY A 359 6.53 -33.13 7.63
C GLY A 359 7.71 -32.37 7.03
N ASP A 360 7.55 -31.09 6.66
CA ASP A 360 8.61 -30.29 6.08
C ASP A 360 8.95 -29.05 6.92
N ARG A 361 7.95 -28.17 7.16
CA ARG A 361 8.25 -26.87 7.72
C ARG A 361 7.12 -26.28 8.56
N VAL A 362 7.50 -25.61 9.64
CA VAL A 362 6.58 -24.80 10.46
C VAL A 362 7.15 -23.39 10.57
N ASP A 363 6.36 -22.40 10.17
CA ASP A 363 6.69 -20.98 10.32
C ASP A 363 5.74 -20.32 11.31
N THR A 364 6.29 -19.56 12.25
CA THR A 364 5.51 -18.81 13.24
C THR A 364 6.01 -17.38 13.33
N ILE A 365 5.09 -16.42 13.28
CA ILE A 365 5.37 -14.99 13.38
C ILE A 365 4.49 -14.38 14.48
N VAL A 366 5.10 -13.60 15.35
CA VAL A 366 4.42 -12.86 16.42
C VAL A 366 4.83 -11.40 16.35
N ARG A 367 3.85 -10.52 16.40
CA ARG A 367 4.04 -9.07 16.46
C ARG A 367 3.17 -8.48 17.56
N TYR A 368 3.78 -7.79 18.50
CA TYR A 368 3.08 -6.97 19.50
C TYR A 368 3.50 -5.52 19.36
N ARG A 369 2.56 -4.59 19.46
CA ARG A 369 2.81 -3.15 19.46
C ARG A 369 1.97 -2.47 20.54
N HIS A 370 2.62 -1.59 21.31
CA HIS A 370 1.98 -0.73 22.28
C HIS A 370 2.07 0.73 21.85
N ASP A 371 0.94 1.40 21.76
CA ASP A 371 0.82 2.81 21.42
C ASP A 371 0.93 3.64 22.71
N ILE A 372 2.11 4.23 22.95
CA ILE A 372 2.37 5.10 24.12
C ILE A 372 1.53 6.36 24.00
N SER A 373 1.51 6.94 22.79
CA SER A 373 0.69 8.11 22.41
C SER A 373 0.18 7.96 20.98
N ALA A 374 -0.53 8.93 20.45
CA ALA A 374 -0.95 8.95 19.04
C ALA A 374 0.25 8.90 18.06
N THR A 375 1.42 9.35 18.49
CA THR A 375 2.61 9.45 17.64
C THR A 375 3.78 8.55 18.07
N ASP A 376 3.73 8.04 19.32
CA ASP A 376 4.82 7.24 19.88
C ASP A 376 4.38 5.79 20.08
N GLN A 377 5.27 4.88 19.75
CA GLN A 377 5.02 3.45 19.90
C GLN A 377 6.28 2.67 20.23
N ILE A 378 6.09 1.51 20.84
CA ILE A 378 7.09 0.47 21.02
C ILE A 378 6.53 -0.86 20.54
N GLY A 379 7.36 -1.71 19.97
CA GLY A 379 6.93 -2.98 19.42
C GLY A 379 7.93 -4.10 19.65
N LEU A 380 7.41 -5.31 19.72
CA LEU A 380 8.17 -6.55 19.78
C LEU A 380 7.80 -7.40 18.57
N PHE A 381 8.80 -7.97 17.93
CA PHE A 381 8.64 -8.91 16.83
C PHE A 381 9.40 -10.19 17.14
N ALA A 382 8.80 -11.32 16.82
CA ALA A 382 9.49 -12.62 16.81
C ALA A 382 9.06 -13.43 15.60
N SER A 383 9.99 -14.13 15.00
CA SER A 383 9.71 -15.15 13.98
C SER A 383 10.55 -16.39 14.22
N GLN A 384 9.97 -17.54 13.95
CA GLN A 384 10.61 -18.84 14.01
C GLN A 384 10.27 -19.62 12.76
N SER A 385 11.24 -20.32 12.19
CA SER A 385 11.09 -21.30 11.12
C SER A 385 11.79 -22.57 11.51
N ASP A 386 11.06 -23.65 11.54
CA ASP A 386 11.56 -25.00 11.86
C ASP A 386 11.41 -25.89 10.63
N VAL A 387 12.54 -26.30 10.04
CA VAL A 387 12.61 -27.17 8.86
C VAL A 387 13.02 -28.57 9.30
N ALA A 388 12.09 -29.50 9.27
CA ALA A 388 12.28 -30.84 9.81
C ALA A 388 13.37 -31.64 9.06
N LYS A 389 13.39 -31.53 7.71
CA LYS A 389 14.32 -32.26 6.85
C LYS A 389 15.79 -31.95 7.13
N ASP A 390 16.09 -30.68 7.39
CA ASP A 390 17.45 -30.18 7.57
C ASP A 390 17.79 -29.98 9.05
N ASN A 391 16.85 -30.27 9.96
CA ASN A 391 16.91 -29.96 11.38
C ASN A 391 17.35 -28.50 11.64
N ASP A 392 16.86 -27.58 10.78
CA ASP A 392 17.18 -26.16 10.86
C ASP A 392 16.13 -25.41 11.68
N HIS A 393 16.62 -24.67 12.67
CA HIS A 393 15.81 -23.83 13.56
C HIS A 393 16.29 -22.40 13.42
N SER A 394 15.64 -21.59 12.60
CA SER A 394 15.99 -20.19 12.36
C SER A 394 15.00 -19.27 13.05
N GLY A 395 15.50 -18.37 13.88
CA GLY A 395 14.68 -17.42 14.63
C GLY A 395 15.19 -15.99 14.55
N VAL A 396 14.25 -15.04 14.69
CA VAL A 396 14.55 -13.62 14.85
C VAL A 396 13.68 -13.05 15.96
N VAL A 397 14.28 -12.23 16.82
CA VAL A 397 13.58 -11.36 17.76
C VAL A 397 14.00 -9.93 17.51
N ALA A 398 13.05 -8.99 17.61
CA ALA A 398 13.36 -7.58 17.46
C ALA A 398 12.52 -6.70 18.40
N LEU A 399 13.14 -5.62 18.83
CA LEU A 399 12.50 -4.48 19.48
C LEU A 399 12.54 -3.31 18.50
N ASP A 400 11.41 -2.66 18.27
CA ASP A 400 11.36 -1.47 17.43
C ASP A 400 10.40 -0.43 18.00
N GLY A 401 10.46 0.77 17.47
CA GLY A 401 9.52 1.81 17.86
C GLY A 401 9.75 3.13 17.14
N SER A 402 8.89 4.07 17.46
CA SER A 402 8.98 5.43 16.95
C SER A 402 8.60 6.44 18.02
N LEU A 403 9.30 7.56 18.02
CA LEU A 403 9.02 8.74 18.82
C LEU A 403 8.89 9.94 17.91
N ARG A 404 7.86 10.76 18.10
CA ARG A 404 7.63 11.95 17.27
C ARG A 404 7.37 13.17 18.17
N ARG A 405 8.04 14.26 17.85
CA ARG A 405 7.84 15.56 18.51
C ARG A 405 7.78 16.64 17.46
N ASN A 406 6.59 17.15 17.18
CA ASN A 406 6.35 18.12 16.11
C ASN A 406 6.89 17.61 14.75
N LYS A 407 7.88 18.30 14.22
CA LYS A 407 8.53 18.01 12.92
C LYS A 407 9.67 17.00 13.00
N VAL A 408 10.08 16.59 14.22
CA VAL A 408 11.21 15.69 14.44
C VAL A 408 10.74 14.31 14.83
N GLY A 409 11.40 13.29 14.28
CA GLY A 409 11.13 11.89 14.58
C GLY A 409 12.40 11.10 14.88
N LEU A 410 12.23 10.05 15.68
CA LEU A 410 13.20 9.00 15.88
C LEU A 410 12.49 7.66 15.66
N ASP A 411 12.96 6.86 14.70
CA ASP A 411 12.63 5.45 14.58
C ASP A 411 13.83 4.64 15.03
N TYR A 412 13.58 3.56 15.76
CA TYR A 412 14.65 2.68 16.23
C TYR A 412 14.29 1.22 16.06
N GLN A 413 15.30 0.39 15.85
CA GLN A 413 15.17 -1.05 15.74
C GLN A 413 16.42 -1.76 16.27
N LEU A 414 16.21 -2.79 17.10
CA LEU A 414 17.23 -3.70 17.59
C LEU A 414 16.83 -5.13 17.20
N ILE A 415 17.72 -5.88 16.57
CA ILE A 415 17.43 -7.21 16.03
C ILE A 415 18.45 -8.20 16.54
N LYS A 416 17.99 -9.40 16.86
CA LYS A 416 18.84 -10.58 17.12
C LYS A 416 18.32 -11.75 16.32
N SER A 417 19.20 -12.40 15.56
CA SER A 417 18.88 -13.64 14.84
C SER A 417 19.65 -14.84 15.41
N SER A 418 19.11 -16.02 15.17
CA SER A 418 19.72 -17.33 15.49
C SER A 418 19.43 -18.33 14.36
N GLY A 419 20.24 -19.37 14.20
CA GLY A 419 20.08 -20.43 13.20
C GLY A 419 21.29 -21.32 13.08
N LEU A 420 21.24 -22.36 12.24
CA LEU A 420 22.32 -23.33 12.01
C LEU A 420 23.66 -22.69 11.60
N ASN A 421 23.60 -21.61 10.82
CA ASN A 421 24.78 -20.88 10.37
C ASN A 421 25.22 -19.78 11.36
N GLY A 422 24.85 -19.91 12.63
CA GLY A 422 25.07 -18.90 13.65
C GLY A 422 24.00 -17.84 13.68
N GLY A 423 24.21 -16.81 14.50
CA GLY A 423 23.29 -15.71 14.68
C GLY A 423 24.02 -14.37 14.67
N GLY A 424 23.32 -13.32 14.29
CA GLY A 424 23.82 -11.96 14.27
C GLY A 424 22.93 -11.00 15.05
N GLY A 425 23.43 -9.79 15.25
CA GLY A 425 22.64 -8.66 15.78
C GLY A 425 22.65 -7.50 14.82
N ALA A 426 21.58 -6.70 14.80
CA ALA A 426 21.57 -5.44 14.10
C ALA A 426 20.90 -4.34 14.91
N ALA A 427 21.27 -3.11 14.62
CA ALA A 427 20.69 -1.91 15.21
C ALA A 427 20.54 -0.82 14.16
N ASP A 428 19.41 -0.13 14.20
CA ASP A 428 19.09 1.01 13.35
C ASP A 428 18.51 2.14 14.18
N LEU A 429 19.00 3.35 13.96
CA LEU A 429 18.47 4.59 14.54
C LEU A 429 18.29 5.59 13.40
N ASN A 430 17.06 5.99 13.15
CA ASN A 430 16.75 6.93 12.10
C ASN A 430 16.15 8.23 12.68
N PHE A 431 16.90 9.29 12.65
CA PHE A 431 16.48 10.65 13.02
C PHE A 431 15.90 11.32 11.79
N SER A 432 14.69 11.84 11.90
CA SER A 432 14.01 12.50 10.79
C SER A 432 13.52 13.90 11.15
N TYR A 433 13.53 14.77 10.16
CA TYR A 433 12.86 16.07 10.18
C TYR A 433 11.95 16.18 8.96
N GLN A 434 10.74 16.68 9.15
CA GLN A 434 9.76 16.82 8.08
C GLN A 434 8.96 18.11 8.23
N ASP A 435 8.86 18.88 7.15
CA ASP A 435 7.93 20.01 7.02
C ASP A 435 7.22 19.96 5.66
N SER A 436 6.53 21.03 5.26
CA SER A 436 5.75 21.05 4.02
C SER A 436 6.60 20.93 2.74
N PHE A 437 7.89 21.20 2.81
CA PHE A 437 8.79 21.23 1.66
C PHE A 437 9.99 20.31 1.78
N ASN A 438 10.36 19.94 3.00
CA ASN A 438 11.58 19.21 3.30
C ASN A 438 11.27 17.91 4.03
N PHE A 439 11.97 16.87 3.65
CA PHE A 439 12.16 15.68 4.45
C PHE A 439 13.66 15.40 4.55
N THR A 440 14.17 15.26 5.76
CA THR A 440 15.56 14.87 6.01
C THR A 440 15.58 13.70 6.96
N SER A 441 16.37 12.67 6.68
CA SER A 441 16.67 11.63 7.63
C SER A 441 18.18 11.39 7.74
N VAL A 442 18.61 11.11 8.95
CA VAL A 442 19.98 10.66 9.27
C VAL A 442 19.86 9.31 9.95
N GLN A 443 20.37 8.31 9.31
CA GLN A 443 20.27 6.93 9.74
C GLN A 443 21.64 6.42 10.19
N LEU A 444 21.68 5.84 11.39
CA LEU A 444 22.86 5.17 11.96
C LEU A 444 22.56 3.67 11.97
N MET A 445 23.42 2.90 11.33
CA MET A 445 23.19 1.48 11.07
C MET A 445 24.34 0.62 11.58
N ASN A 446 24.01 -0.56 12.09
CA ASN A 446 24.97 -1.60 12.41
C ASN A 446 24.32 -2.97 12.16
N ALA A 447 24.82 -3.72 11.20
CA ALA A 447 24.44 -5.11 10.92
C ALA A 447 25.63 -6.01 11.15
N GLY A 448 25.58 -6.87 12.15
CA GLY A 448 26.62 -7.86 12.43
C GLY A 448 26.73 -8.90 11.33
N ARG A 449 27.85 -9.64 11.33
CA ARG A 449 28.01 -10.81 10.46
C ARG A 449 26.95 -11.85 10.76
N ASN A 450 26.51 -12.57 9.73
CA ASN A 450 25.55 -13.67 9.83
C ASN A 450 24.16 -13.29 10.37
N ILE A 451 23.76 -12.00 10.30
CA ILE A 451 22.36 -11.67 10.56
C ILE A 451 21.50 -12.19 9.44
N ARG A 452 20.57 -13.10 9.74
CA ARG A 452 19.72 -13.77 8.77
C ARG A 452 18.36 -14.10 9.38
N SER A 453 17.37 -14.31 8.53
CA SER A 453 16.05 -14.81 8.92
C SER A 453 15.49 -15.69 7.81
N ALA A 454 14.99 -16.86 8.16
CA ALA A 454 14.26 -17.71 7.21
C ALA A 454 12.96 -17.08 6.75
N ASN A 455 12.32 -16.25 7.60
CA ASN A 455 11.05 -15.59 7.32
C ASN A 455 11.17 -14.12 6.94
N GLY A 456 12.41 -13.59 6.83
CA GLY A 456 12.69 -12.21 6.49
C GLY A 456 13.46 -12.07 5.18
N LEU A 457 13.61 -10.82 4.75
CA LEU A 457 14.44 -10.46 3.62
C LEU A 457 15.48 -9.46 4.12
N PHE A 458 16.70 -9.97 4.44
CA PHE A 458 17.82 -9.11 4.79
C PHE A 458 18.62 -8.81 3.54
N TYR A 459 18.79 -7.53 3.23
CA TYR A 459 19.49 -7.10 2.02
C TYR A 459 21.00 -7.27 2.13
N PHE A 460 21.58 -6.93 3.30
CA PHE A 460 23.02 -6.94 3.53
C PHE A 460 23.33 -7.24 5.00
N ASP A 461 24.52 -7.77 5.25
CA ASP A 461 25.10 -8.01 6.59
C ASP A 461 26.54 -7.46 6.66
N ASP A 462 27.18 -7.61 7.81
CA ASP A 462 28.58 -7.22 8.05
C ASP A 462 28.92 -5.76 7.75
N PHE A 463 28.05 -4.82 8.15
CA PHE A 463 28.33 -3.40 7.96
C PHE A 463 27.89 -2.53 9.15
N LYS A 464 28.55 -1.38 9.30
CA LYS A 464 28.18 -0.30 10.23
C LYS A 464 28.46 1.04 9.58
N GLY A 465 27.67 2.06 9.92
CA GLY A 465 27.88 3.41 9.37
C GLY A 465 26.65 4.27 9.40
N PHE A 466 26.58 5.18 8.45
CA PHE A 466 25.46 6.12 8.35
C PHE A 466 25.04 6.38 6.90
N GLN A 467 23.79 6.78 6.77
CA GLN A 467 23.20 7.28 5.54
C GLN A 467 22.42 8.56 5.85
N VAL A 468 22.47 9.51 4.93
CA VAL A 468 21.61 10.69 4.97
C VAL A 468 20.71 10.65 3.76
N TYR A 469 19.45 10.99 3.94
CA TYR A 469 18.52 11.25 2.86
C TYR A 469 17.93 12.65 3.05
N HIS A 470 17.94 13.45 2.02
CA HIS A 470 17.26 14.74 2.00
C HIS A 470 16.45 14.89 0.73
N ASN A 471 15.19 15.22 0.88
CA ASN A 471 14.29 15.61 -0.21
C ASN A 471 13.80 17.03 0.03
N TRP A 472 13.94 17.86 -0.97
CA TRP A 472 13.27 19.15 -1.05
C TRP A 472 12.28 19.10 -2.21
N SER A 473 11.01 19.49 -1.96
CA SER A 473 9.96 19.47 -2.97
C SER A 473 9.07 20.69 -2.88
N ARG A 474 8.59 21.17 -4.03
CA ARG A 474 7.67 22.29 -4.11
C ARG A 474 6.64 22.08 -5.21
N GLU A 475 5.42 22.50 -4.95
CA GLU A 475 4.34 22.50 -5.93
C GLU A 475 3.82 23.93 -6.13
N TRP A 476 3.54 24.31 -7.38
CA TRP A 476 2.98 25.59 -7.75
C TRP A 476 1.57 25.44 -8.31
N ARG A 477 0.73 26.46 -8.10
CA ARG A 477 -0.64 26.48 -8.61
C ARG A 477 -0.79 27.20 -9.95
N LYS A 478 0.25 27.93 -10.40
CA LYS A 478 0.29 28.70 -11.65
C LYS A 478 1.58 28.44 -12.43
N GLY A 479 1.58 28.77 -13.73
CA GLY A 479 2.74 28.60 -14.59
C GLY A 479 2.78 27.24 -15.28
N ALA A 480 3.79 26.97 -16.11
CA ALA A 480 3.97 25.75 -16.88
C ALA A 480 4.38 24.55 -16.00
N TRP A 481 5.15 24.80 -14.97
CA TRP A 481 5.63 23.81 -14.01
C TRP A 481 4.58 23.55 -12.91
N ARG A 482 4.35 22.30 -12.60
CA ARG A 482 3.47 21.87 -11.51
C ARG A 482 4.25 21.63 -10.24
N SER A 483 5.29 20.79 -10.31
CA SER A 483 6.13 20.49 -9.14
C SER A 483 7.59 20.29 -9.54
N PHE A 484 8.43 20.42 -8.53
CA PHE A 484 9.86 20.18 -8.61
C PHE A 484 10.31 19.48 -7.33
N SER A 485 11.18 18.49 -7.44
CA SER A 485 11.84 17.87 -6.29
C SER A 485 13.31 17.60 -6.56
N VAL A 486 14.08 17.65 -5.49
CA VAL A 486 15.51 17.28 -5.44
C VAL A 486 15.72 16.29 -4.32
N ASP A 487 16.40 15.20 -4.63
CA ASP A 487 16.81 14.17 -3.67
C ASP A 487 18.33 14.12 -3.57
N PHE A 488 18.85 14.01 -2.35
CA PHE A 488 20.26 13.82 -2.06
C PHE A 488 20.43 12.72 -1.02
N PHE A 489 21.28 11.70 -1.29
CA PHE A 489 21.38 10.53 -0.44
C PHE A 489 22.82 9.97 -0.32
N PRO A 490 23.73 10.65 0.41
CA PRO A 490 25.05 10.11 0.71
C PRO A 490 24.97 8.96 1.71
N SER A 491 25.86 7.97 1.51
CA SER A 491 26.03 6.83 2.39
C SER A 491 27.51 6.56 2.63
N TYR A 492 27.85 6.24 3.87
CA TYR A 492 29.20 5.89 4.25
C TYR A 492 29.17 4.77 5.31
N THR A 493 29.63 3.58 4.91
CA THR A 493 29.62 2.40 5.78
C THR A 493 30.94 1.63 5.67
N TRP A 494 31.21 0.88 6.71
CA TRP A 494 32.39 0.02 6.87
C TRP A 494 31.94 -1.38 7.25
N HIS A 495 32.73 -2.40 6.92
CA HIS A 495 32.60 -3.71 7.52
C HIS A 495 32.88 -3.66 9.04
N GLN A 496 32.51 -4.72 9.76
CA GLN A 496 32.73 -4.78 11.20
C GLN A 496 34.23 -4.69 11.56
N ASP A 497 35.13 -5.14 10.67
CA ASP A 497 36.59 -5.04 10.83
C ASP A 497 37.17 -3.64 10.53
N GLY A 498 36.35 -2.70 10.09
CA GLY A 498 36.72 -1.32 9.76
C GLY A 498 37.14 -1.08 8.32
N THR A 499 37.17 -2.09 7.46
CA THR A 499 37.42 -1.91 6.03
C THR A 499 36.21 -1.22 5.37
N PRO A 500 36.43 -0.37 4.35
CA PRO A 500 35.33 0.32 3.68
C PRO A 500 34.39 -0.65 2.99
N TYR A 501 33.07 -0.57 3.27
CA TYR A 501 32.03 -1.35 2.62
C TYR A 501 31.34 -0.54 1.51
N GLN A 502 30.65 0.55 1.86
CA GLN A 502 29.97 1.42 0.90
C GLN A 502 30.36 2.88 1.11
N ARG A 503 30.67 3.58 0.04
CA ARG A 503 30.97 5.02 0.05
C ARG A 503 30.39 5.65 -1.19
N GLY A 504 29.62 6.70 -1.02
CA GLY A 504 29.08 7.44 -2.16
C GLY A 504 27.68 7.96 -1.90
N GLY A 505 26.92 8.09 -2.96
CA GLY A 505 25.57 8.60 -2.90
C GLY A 505 25.04 9.00 -4.27
N GLY A 506 23.96 9.75 -4.26
CA GLY A 506 23.34 10.23 -5.47
C GLY A 506 22.61 11.56 -5.28
N LEU A 507 22.32 12.15 -6.42
CA LEU A 507 21.50 13.34 -6.56
C LEU A 507 20.42 13.07 -7.60
N GLY A 508 19.17 13.27 -7.25
CA GLY A 508 18.02 13.14 -8.14
C GLY A 508 17.31 14.47 -8.31
N VAL A 509 16.74 14.70 -9.48
CA VAL A 509 15.92 15.87 -9.80
C VAL A 509 14.72 15.42 -10.60
N GLN A 510 13.53 15.90 -10.23
CA GLN A 510 12.30 15.64 -10.95
C GLN A 510 11.50 16.91 -11.18
N PHE A 511 10.98 17.06 -12.40
CA PHE A 511 10.06 18.11 -12.80
C PHE A 511 8.75 17.51 -13.31
N ASP A 512 7.63 18.00 -12.80
CA ASP A 512 6.30 17.71 -13.35
C ASP A 512 5.73 18.99 -13.98
N THR A 513 5.15 18.87 -15.16
CA THR A 513 4.50 19.97 -15.86
C THR A 513 2.98 19.93 -15.67
N ARG A 514 2.30 21.04 -15.95
CA ARG A 514 0.82 21.10 -15.99
C ARG A 514 0.23 20.38 -17.21
N SER A 515 1.00 20.23 -18.28
CA SER A 515 0.65 19.41 -19.45
C SER A 515 0.85 17.91 -19.24
N ASP A 516 1.06 17.50 -17.97
CA ASP A 516 1.14 16.11 -17.53
C ASP A 516 2.38 15.36 -18.02
N TRP A 517 3.51 16.08 -18.17
CA TRP A 517 4.81 15.48 -18.40
C TRP A 517 5.60 15.41 -17.10
N ARG A 518 6.31 14.31 -16.91
CA ARG A 518 7.35 14.13 -15.89
C ARG A 518 8.69 13.97 -16.55
N LEU A 519 9.66 14.73 -16.08
CA LEU A 519 11.06 14.63 -16.46
C LEU A 519 11.86 14.34 -15.20
N SER A 520 12.72 13.35 -15.23
CA SER A 520 13.57 13.00 -14.08
C SER A 520 15.00 12.70 -14.55
N THR A 521 15.94 13.06 -13.72
CA THR A 521 17.34 12.65 -13.89
C THR A 521 17.95 12.37 -12.53
N SER A 522 18.84 11.39 -12.44
CA SER A 522 19.64 11.18 -11.24
C SER A 522 21.04 10.70 -11.60
N VAL A 523 21.99 11.09 -10.77
CA VAL A 523 23.38 10.66 -10.83
C VAL A 523 23.69 9.91 -9.55
N ASN A 524 24.21 8.69 -9.69
CA ASN A 524 24.65 7.86 -8.60
C ASN A 524 26.14 7.56 -8.75
N HIS A 525 26.89 7.69 -7.68
CA HIS A 525 28.28 7.30 -7.60
C HIS A 525 28.54 6.62 -6.26
N ASN A 526 28.73 5.32 -6.28
CA ASN A 526 28.98 4.50 -5.12
C ASN A 526 30.19 3.57 -5.34
N MET A 527 30.86 3.25 -4.27
CA MET A 527 31.84 2.17 -4.17
C MET A 527 31.31 1.14 -3.20
N PHE A 528 31.17 -0.12 -3.62
CA PHE A 528 30.80 -1.28 -2.80
C PHE A 528 31.93 -2.29 -2.84
N ASP A 529 32.56 -2.59 -1.71
CA ASP A 529 33.70 -3.54 -1.64
C ASP A 529 34.74 -3.29 -2.73
N ALA A 530 35.16 -2.03 -2.88
CA ALA A 530 36.06 -1.57 -3.93
C ALA A 530 35.50 -1.63 -5.37
N GLN A 531 34.30 -2.12 -5.62
CA GLN A 531 33.64 -2.09 -6.93
C GLN A 531 32.87 -0.79 -7.12
N LYS A 532 33.01 -0.20 -8.29
CA LYS A 532 32.39 1.06 -8.64
C LYS A 532 31.01 0.88 -9.28
N ASP A 533 30.02 1.63 -8.76
CA ASP A 533 28.73 1.88 -9.38
C ASP A 533 28.63 3.37 -9.72
N ALA A 534 28.64 3.72 -10.98
CA ALA A 534 28.53 5.11 -11.43
C ALA A 534 27.54 5.17 -12.59
N THR A 535 26.33 5.66 -12.32
CA THR A 535 25.25 5.68 -13.30
C THR A 535 24.57 7.03 -13.38
N ILE A 536 24.08 7.34 -14.58
CA ILE A 536 23.15 8.42 -14.83
C ILE A 536 21.82 7.78 -15.27
N ARG A 537 20.73 8.25 -14.71
CA ARG A 537 19.36 7.86 -15.05
C ARG A 537 18.66 9.05 -15.67
N PHE A 538 17.91 8.81 -16.72
CA PHE A 538 17.00 9.75 -17.36
C PHE A 538 15.61 9.11 -17.45
N GLY A 539 14.59 9.85 -17.06
CA GLY A 539 13.20 9.43 -17.19
C GLY A 539 12.36 10.50 -17.88
N ILE A 540 11.49 10.07 -18.77
CA ILE A 540 10.47 10.91 -19.40
C ILE A 540 9.15 10.15 -19.40
N THR A 541 8.07 10.81 -18.95
CA THR A 541 6.74 10.22 -18.93
C THR A 541 5.71 11.26 -19.37
N SER A 542 4.92 10.94 -20.37
CA SER A 542 3.71 11.66 -20.77
C SER A 542 2.51 11.03 -20.10
N GLY A 543 1.54 11.83 -19.66
CA GLY A 543 0.41 11.35 -18.86
C GLY A 543 0.83 10.86 -17.47
N ALA A 544 1.81 11.53 -16.84
CA ALA A 544 2.42 11.10 -15.57
C ALA A 544 1.43 10.89 -14.43
N THR A 545 0.28 11.57 -14.46
CA THR A 545 -0.81 11.41 -13.49
C THR A 545 -2.03 10.69 -14.06
N ASN A 546 -1.96 10.17 -15.29
CA ASN A 546 -3.07 9.54 -15.98
C ASN A 546 -2.77 8.05 -16.27
N ARG A 547 -3.06 7.17 -15.33
CA ARG A 547 -2.85 5.72 -15.51
C ARG A 547 -3.59 5.09 -16.70
N PHE A 548 -4.60 5.78 -17.25
CA PHE A 548 -5.37 5.30 -18.39
C PHE A 548 -4.79 5.73 -19.74
N ARG A 549 -3.78 6.60 -19.71
CA ARG A 549 -3.06 7.05 -20.91
C ARG A 549 -1.69 7.57 -20.51
N GLN A 550 -0.76 6.67 -20.30
CA GLN A 550 0.60 6.98 -19.90
C GLN A 550 1.59 6.32 -20.84
N ILE A 551 2.62 7.03 -21.24
CA ILE A 551 3.76 6.51 -21.98
C ILE A 551 5.01 7.02 -21.29
N GLY A 552 5.89 6.11 -20.90
CA GLY A 552 7.14 6.42 -20.24
C GLY A 552 8.33 5.66 -20.80
N MET A 553 9.50 6.24 -20.62
CA MET A 553 10.79 5.63 -20.88
C MET A 553 11.75 6.03 -19.77
N GLU A 554 12.46 5.05 -19.24
CA GLU A 554 13.61 5.26 -18.37
C GLU A 554 14.87 4.68 -19.05
N LEU A 555 15.96 5.43 -18.99
CA LEU A 555 17.29 5.01 -19.40
C LEU A 555 18.24 5.13 -18.21
N ILE A 556 18.97 4.07 -17.91
CA ILE A 556 20.09 4.09 -16.97
C ILE A 556 21.34 3.71 -17.77
N THR A 557 22.41 4.48 -17.64
CA THR A 557 23.68 4.20 -18.32
C THR A 557 24.86 4.52 -17.40
N GLY A 558 25.96 3.80 -17.58
CA GLY A 558 27.18 3.98 -16.82
C GLY A 558 27.90 2.66 -16.49
N GLN A 559 28.22 2.47 -15.23
CA GLN A 559 28.89 1.29 -14.70
C GLN A 559 28.14 0.74 -13.49
N GLN A 560 28.10 -0.60 -13.39
CA GLN A 560 27.66 -1.35 -12.22
C GLN A 560 28.68 -2.45 -11.96
N ALA A 561 29.18 -2.59 -10.72
CA ALA A 561 30.22 -3.54 -10.36
C ALA A 561 31.41 -3.50 -11.34
N ASP A 562 31.91 -2.30 -11.66
CA ASP A 562 33.01 -2.00 -12.60
C ASP A 562 32.73 -2.33 -14.08
N LYS A 563 31.56 -2.88 -14.41
CA LYS A 563 31.22 -3.26 -15.78
C LYS A 563 30.29 -2.23 -16.42
N ALA A 564 30.40 -2.06 -17.73
CA ALA A 564 29.48 -1.22 -18.47
C ALA A 564 28.04 -1.70 -18.30
N TYR A 565 27.15 -0.77 -18.01
CA TYR A 565 25.75 -1.00 -17.73
C TYR A 565 24.85 -0.08 -18.54
N ARG A 566 23.82 -0.65 -19.16
CA ARG A 566 22.72 0.08 -19.78
C ARG A 566 21.42 -0.65 -19.49
N PHE A 567 20.40 0.13 -19.17
CA PHE A 567 19.06 -0.40 -18.92
C PHE A 567 18.02 0.54 -19.52
N TYR A 568 17.09 -0.02 -20.24
CA TYR A 568 15.96 0.69 -20.85
C TYR A 568 14.68 0.10 -20.30
N ALA A 569 13.78 0.95 -19.79
CA ALA A 569 12.50 0.54 -19.24
C ALA A 569 11.33 1.30 -19.90
N PRO A 570 10.90 0.92 -21.09
CA PRO A 570 9.69 1.46 -21.68
C PRO A 570 8.46 0.96 -20.93
N ASN A 571 7.49 1.85 -20.72
CA ASN A 571 6.20 1.50 -20.15
C ASN A 571 5.06 2.23 -20.87
N VAL A 572 3.94 1.55 -21.06
CA VAL A 572 2.73 2.10 -21.67
C VAL A 572 1.54 1.58 -20.88
N SER A 573 0.69 2.49 -20.41
CA SER A 573 -0.62 2.18 -19.84
C SER A 573 -1.66 2.89 -20.68
N TRP A 574 -2.63 2.15 -21.21
CA TRP A 574 -3.61 2.68 -22.13
C TRP A 574 -4.98 2.01 -21.97
N ARG A 575 -6.02 2.84 -21.94
CA ARG A 575 -7.43 2.41 -22.02
C ARG A 575 -8.04 2.88 -23.33
N PRO A 576 -7.92 2.10 -24.42
CA PRO A 576 -8.39 2.50 -25.76
C PRO A 576 -9.92 2.66 -25.82
N ILE A 577 -10.63 1.83 -25.07
CA ILE A 577 -12.08 1.88 -24.91
C ILE A 577 -12.43 1.77 -23.43
N LYS A 578 -13.63 2.17 -23.05
CA LYS A 578 -14.09 2.33 -21.66
C LYS A 578 -13.77 1.13 -20.75
N ASN A 579 -13.76 -0.05 -21.28
CA ASN A 579 -13.66 -1.31 -20.54
C ASN A 579 -12.46 -2.20 -20.91
N LEU A 580 -11.43 -1.68 -21.60
CA LEU A 580 -10.21 -2.41 -21.92
C LEU A 580 -8.98 -1.67 -21.41
N ASP A 581 -8.29 -2.27 -20.45
CA ASP A 581 -6.98 -1.81 -19.97
C ASP A 581 -5.86 -2.61 -20.60
N LEU A 582 -4.87 -1.92 -21.14
CA LEU A 582 -3.65 -2.49 -21.67
C LEU A 582 -2.47 -1.90 -20.91
N LEU A 583 -1.57 -2.75 -20.44
CA LEU A 583 -0.32 -2.38 -19.79
C LEU A 583 0.82 -3.11 -20.44
N TYR A 584 1.80 -2.36 -20.92
CA TYR A 584 3.07 -2.89 -21.36
C TYR A 584 4.19 -2.37 -20.46
N THR A 585 5.07 -3.29 -20.02
CA THR A 585 6.32 -2.95 -19.34
C THR A 585 7.47 -3.71 -20.00
N GLY A 586 8.54 -2.99 -20.31
CA GLY A 586 9.76 -3.55 -20.87
C GLY A 586 10.93 -3.38 -19.91
N GLY A 587 11.88 -4.32 -19.99
CA GLY A 587 13.18 -4.23 -19.33
C GLY A 587 14.25 -4.79 -20.28
N LEU A 588 15.15 -3.92 -20.76
CA LEU A 588 16.25 -4.32 -21.64
C LEU A 588 17.56 -3.95 -20.97
N GLN A 589 18.27 -4.95 -20.48
CA GLN A 589 19.54 -4.78 -19.74
C GLN A 589 20.72 -5.24 -20.59
N GLN A 590 21.74 -4.40 -20.66
CA GLN A 590 23.06 -4.76 -21.14
C GLN A 590 24.03 -4.75 -19.96
N PHE A 591 24.42 -5.96 -19.50
CA PHE A 591 25.36 -6.17 -18.41
C PHE A 591 26.01 -7.56 -18.56
N GLY A 592 27.19 -7.61 -19.18
CA GLY A 592 27.84 -8.89 -19.53
C GLY A 592 27.10 -9.70 -20.58
N GLY A 593 26.10 -9.14 -21.23
CA GLY A 593 25.20 -9.73 -22.21
C GLY A 593 23.86 -9.01 -22.21
N TRP A 594 23.00 -9.33 -23.17
CA TRP A 594 21.65 -8.77 -23.20
C TRP A 594 20.67 -9.67 -22.45
N ARG A 595 19.90 -9.06 -21.54
CA ARG A 595 18.68 -9.62 -20.95
C ARG A 595 17.50 -8.78 -21.40
N ARG A 596 16.44 -9.43 -21.83
CA ARG A 596 15.24 -8.74 -22.28
C ARG A 596 14.00 -9.33 -21.60
N GLN A 597 13.12 -8.44 -21.20
CA GLN A 597 11.84 -8.80 -20.61
C GLN A 597 10.76 -7.91 -21.20
N HIS A 598 9.70 -8.52 -21.68
CA HIS A 598 8.52 -7.83 -22.18
C HIS A 598 7.29 -8.43 -21.52
N ILE A 599 6.48 -7.58 -20.90
CA ILE A 599 5.25 -7.96 -20.23
C ILE A 599 4.11 -7.16 -20.86
N LEU A 600 3.20 -7.83 -21.51
CA LEU A 600 1.95 -7.25 -22.01
C LEU A 600 0.80 -7.83 -21.19
N THR A 601 0.06 -6.99 -20.47
CA THR A 601 -1.13 -7.35 -19.70
C THR A 601 -2.35 -6.68 -20.31
N GLY A 602 -3.44 -7.42 -20.47
CA GLY A 602 -4.73 -6.92 -20.89
C GLY A 602 -5.82 -7.29 -19.90
N ASN A 603 -6.73 -6.34 -19.60
CA ASN A 603 -7.92 -6.58 -18.79
C ASN A 603 -9.14 -6.02 -19.48
N PHE A 604 -10.08 -6.88 -19.86
CA PHE A 604 -11.37 -6.50 -20.42
C PHE A 604 -12.45 -6.60 -19.33
N ILE A 605 -13.06 -5.47 -19.03
CA ILE A 605 -14.04 -5.33 -17.95
C ILE A 605 -15.43 -5.58 -18.54
N LEU A 606 -16.03 -6.72 -18.27
CA LEU A 606 -17.38 -7.10 -18.70
C LEU A 606 -18.45 -6.41 -17.85
N SER A 607 -18.20 -6.32 -16.54
CA SER A 607 -19.08 -5.67 -15.57
C SER A 607 -18.26 -5.24 -14.34
N ARG A 608 -18.93 -4.68 -13.31
CA ARG A 608 -18.28 -4.33 -12.04
C ARG A 608 -17.65 -5.53 -11.30
N THR A 609 -18.11 -6.75 -11.62
CA THR A 609 -17.71 -8.01 -10.97
C THR A 609 -17.09 -9.03 -11.91
N ARG A 610 -17.10 -8.80 -13.23
CA ARG A 610 -16.64 -9.75 -14.26
C ARG A 610 -15.53 -9.16 -15.09
N THR A 611 -14.44 -9.89 -15.21
CA THR A 611 -13.26 -9.48 -16.02
C THR A 611 -12.71 -10.65 -16.82
N ILE A 612 -12.18 -10.33 -18.01
CA ILE A 612 -11.28 -11.22 -18.74
C ILE A 612 -9.91 -10.58 -18.68
N GLY A 613 -8.95 -11.28 -18.08
CA GLY A 613 -7.56 -10.85 -17.96
C GLY A 613 -6.63 -11.73 -18.77
N GLY A 614 -5.46 -11.23 -19.08
CA GLY A 614 -4.42 -12.04 -19.71
C GLY A 614 -3.08 -11.33 -19.68
N ARG A 615 -2.02 -12.12 -19.80
CA ARG A 615 -0.64 -11.63 -19.85
C ARG A 615 0.18 -12.45 -20.84
N ILE A 616 1.07 -11.77 -21.55
CA ILE A 616 2.16 -12.39 -22.31
C ILE A 616 3.46 -11.90 -21.67
N LEU A 617 4.25 -12.84 -21.14
CA LEU A 617 5.60 -12.62 -20.64
C LEU A 617 6.60 -13.21 -21.62
N VAL A 618 7.52 -12.40 -22.14
CA VAL A 618 8.66 -12.82 -22.95
C VAL A 618 9.93 -12.49 -22.17
N GLN A 619 10.80 -13.48 -21.97
CA GLN A 619 12.09 -13.31 -21.30
C GLN A 619 13.20 -13.95 -22.11
N GLU A 620 14.33 -13.24 -22.20
CA GLU A 620 15.54 -13.69 -22.87
C GLU A 620 16.74 -13.47 -21.95
N GLU A 621 17.48 -14.54 -21.69
CA GLU A 621 18.73 -14.51 -20.94
C GLU A 621 19.93 -14.71 -21.90
N PRO A 622 21.13 -14.19 -21.57
CA PRO A 622 22.32 -14.37 -22.41
C PRO A 622 22.62 -15.84 -22.68
N GLY A 623 22.72 -16.20 -23.96
CA GLY A 623 23.04 -17.57 -24.38
C GLY A 623 21.88 -18.57 -24.25
N SER A 624 20.67 -18.14 -23.93
CA SER A 624 19.49 -18.98 -23.85
C SER A 624 18.42 -18.52 -24.87
N PRO A 625 17.61 -19.45 -25.41
CA PRO A 625 16.47 -19.06 -26.21
C PRO A 625 15.45 -18.29 -25.42
N ALA A 626 14.73 -17.39 -26.07
CA ALA A 626 13.64 -16.66 -25.44
C ALA A 626 12.53 -17.60 -24.95
N THR A 627 12.05 -17.35 -23.74
CA THR A 627 10.89 -18.05 -23.16
C THR A 627 9.66 -17.18 -23.32
N ILE A 628 8.52 -17.79 -23.66
CA ILE A 628 7.22 -17.10 -23.80
C ILE A 628 6.22 -17.79 -22.89
N ASN A 629 5.58 -17.01 -22.03
CA ASN A 629 4.53 -17.51 -21.14
C ASN A 629 3.25 -16.66 -21.26
N PRO A 630 2.32 -17.03 -22.17
CA PRO A 630 0.98 -16.45 -22.21
C PRO A 630 0.02 -17.16 -21.26
N TYR A 631 -0.94 -16.41 -20.75
CA TYR A 631 -2.14 -16.95 -20.12
C TYR A 631 -3.34 -16.04 -20.38
N ILE A 632 -4.54 -16.59 -20.25
CA ILE A 632 -5.80 -15.86 -20.25
C ILE A 632 -6.67 -16.37 -19.08
N SER A 633 -7.41 -15.47 -18.45
CA SER A 633 -8.29 -15.80 -17.34
C SER A 633 -9.64 -15.11 -17.45
N TYR A 634 -10.68 -15.78 -17.02
CA TYR A 634 -11.98 -15.18 -16.70
C TYR A 634 -12.18 -15.22 -15.19
N ARG A 635 -12.64 -14.11 -14.64
CA ARG A 635 -12.96 -14.00 -13.22
C ARG A 635 -14.33 -13.36 -13.04
N GLU A 636 -15.16 -13.99 -12.22
CA GLU A 636 -16.39 -13.43 -11.69
C GLU A 636 -16.31 -13.43 -10.17
N ALA A 637 -16.34 -12.24 -9.57
CA ALA A 637 -16.31 -12.06 -8.12
C ALA A 637 -17.71 -11.61 -7.66
N GLY A 638 -18.45 -12.49 -6.96
CA GLY A 638 -19.75 -12.17 -6.39
C GLY A 638 -19.66 -11.22 -5.19
N GLU A 639 -20.75 -10.58 -4.85
CA GLU A 639 -20.80 -9.60 -3.76
C GLU A 639 -20.56 -10.19 -2.35
N ARG A 640 -20.80 -11.49 -2.17
CA ARG A 640 -20.64 -12.21 -0.89
C ARG A 640 -19.43 -13.15 -0.86
N GLY A 641 -18.42 -12.93 -1.73
CA GLY A 641 -17.20 -13.71 -1.77
C GLY A 641 -17.28 -15.01 -2.56
N THR A 642 -18.40 -15.28 -3.24
CA THR A 642 -18.42 -16.29 -4.27
C THR A 642 -17.46 -15.89 -5.39
N GLU A 643 -16.68 -16.83 -5.89
CA GLU A 643 -15.77 -16.58 -7.00
C GLU A 643 -15.84 -17.72 -8.01
N THR A 644 -15.95 -17.38 -9.28
CA THR A 644 -15.69 -18.28 -10.38
C THR A 644 -14.46 -17.80 -11.11
N TYR A 645 -13.47 -18.66 -11.26
CA TYR A 645 -12.22 -18.36 -11.94
C TYR A 645 -11.89 -19.45 -12.94
N LEU A 646 -11.67 -19.07 -14.19
CA LEU A 646 -11.20 -19.93 -15.25
C LEU A 646 -9.86 -19.41 -15.74
N LEU A 647 -8.84 -20.26 -15.81
CA LEU A 647 -7.51 -19.92 -16.27
C LEU A 647 -7.05 -20.91 -17.34
N LEU A 648 -6.55 -20.39 -18.46
CA LEU A 648 -5.88 -21.12 -19.52
C LEU A 648 -4.40 -20.72 -19.52
N GLY A 649 -3.49 -21.71 -19.35
CA GLY A 649 -2.05 -21.48 -19.16
C GLY A 649 -1.63 -21.48 -17.70
N ALA A 650 -0.33 -21.28 -17.44
CA ALA A 650 0.28 -21.32 -16.10
C ALA A 650 1.04 -20.01 -15.84
N PRO A 651 0.44 -19.03 -15.14
CA PRO A 651 1.03 -17.70 -14.98
C PRO A 651 2.39 -17.70 -14.25
N ASN A 652 2.63 -18.68 -13.38
CA ASN A 652 3.82 -18.75 -12.52
C ASN A 652 4.96 -19.61 -13.11
N ASN A 653 4.79 -20.19 -14.30
CA ASN A 653 5.84 -20.91 -14.99
C ASN A 653 6.78 -19.97 -15.74
N LYS A 654 8.00 -20.44 -16.05
CA LYS A 654 8.97 -19.73 -16.89
C LYS A 654 8.55 -19.70 -18.37
N SER A 655 7.93 -20.77 -18.85
CA SER A 655 7.44 -20.92 -20.23
C SER A 655 5.99 -21.37 -20.24
N PHE A 656 5.34 -21.29 -21.40
CA PHE A 656 3.97 -21.75 -21.58
C PHE A 656 3.81 -23.21 -21.18
N LEU A 657 2.83 -23.47 -20.33
CA LEU A 657 2.37 -24.79 -19.99
C LEU A 657 0.87 -24.88 -20.30
N PRO A 658 0.47 -25.77 -21.23
CA PRO A 658 -0.93 -25.96 -21.57
C PRO A 658 -1.64 -26.61 -20.37
N GLN A 659 -2.49 -25.84 -19.72
CA GLN A 659 -3.36 -26.31 -18.63
C GLN A 659 -4.63 -25.47 -18.59
N VAL A 660 -5.68 -26.11 -18.10
CA VAL A 660 -6.96 -25.47 -17.77
C VAL A 660 -7.19 -25.59 -16.28
N MET A 661 -7.48 -24.48 -15.63
CA MET A 661 -7.83 -24.46 -14.21
C MET A 661 -9.22 -23.84 -14.06
N VAL A 662 -10.07 -24.49 -13.27
CA VAL A 662 -11.38 -23.96 -12.88
C VAL A 662 -11.46 -23.95 -11.36
N LYS A 663 -11.73 -22.77 -10.79
CA LYS A 663 -11.92 -22.60 -9.35
C LYS A 663 -13.32 -22.09 -9.08
N LEU A 664 -13.97 -22.69 -8.10
CA LEU A 664 -15.25 -22.26 -7.58
C LEU A 664 -15.11 -22.01 -6.07
N VAL A 665 -15.49 -20.84 -5.61
CA VAL A 665 -15.55 -20.48 -4.19
C VAL A 665 -17.01 -20.25 -3.81
N PHE A 666 -17.42 -20.86 -2.72
CA PHE A 666 -18.77 -20.77 -2.20
C PHE A 666 -18.75 -19.95 -0.90
N ALA A 667 -19.58 -18.92 -0.78
CA ALA A 667 -19.76 -18.18 0.46
C ALA A 667 -20.92 -18.79 1.27
N ARG A 668 -20.68 -19.00 2.57
CA ARG A 668 -21.71 -19.50 3.50
C ARG A 668 -21.69 -18.74 4.82
#